data_658a0b5bb8b83dd6f51de5fd40714a64
#
_entry.id   658a0b5bb8b83dd6f51de5fd40714a64
#
_cell.length_a   1.000
_cell.length_b   1.000
_cell.length_c   1.000
_cell.angle_alpha   90.00
_cell.angle_beta   90.00
_cell.angle_gamma   90.00
#
_symmetry.space_group_name_H-M   'P 1'
#
loop_
_entity.id
_entity.type
_entity.pdbx_description
1 polymer ?
#
loop_
_entity_poly.entity_id
_entity_poly.type
_entity_poly.pdbx_seq_one_letter_code
_entity_poly.pdbx_strand_id
1 'polypeptide(L)'
;MKKRLLSLALAAVMAFSSLALTACNPSANVDGKPAKGALTTKDLTNIYKADSISTVGTIFENLQINQVYKMNDGKLLVCGYTTDTYEDKYYITDLDFKNASEMTIKKAEGQNTETYIQNVAVSPTDGSIWYVKNVYSYTDADSDQPVSEPEHTVPGTIVDDGAIIGGVFQGDATVDSSFSGGGYTENTNSYYLVKVDAEGNIVSETDITADIMVTDEEGNTYPSYINNMLFSGGKLLFGIETTIKVFNTDTVTKEAEYKITDQYIDNLYVGASGTVYYAIWGENGQELYKFDPNTGKGDKTEFTGIEQLYNYQFAPGSNGYEFTLTSEDGIYGYNPGDNGPTELCSYTNSDLDMTSGNASSPIFLDDGRILLCFYDYESSQNDVLVLSKVDPSMVKEKYIITVGGRYIDYQIKRALLKFNRTSDEYKVVFKDYSKYDTQANDYNGAYEALDKDILSKNDAPDIIFVDTYGMDYKSYIAKGIFADLEKYMDADEAFNKDDYLANVFEAEKINGHLYTIAPSISFQTLAGKKSVFGDKTHWTMKEFLEMHRSLGEGEQMLSESTRDGYGSVMLMIAENEFIDDNGNCTFNSDEFKDILAYLKDLPADYTAYQDKWKDNDNYWQEQELSYSKGTTKLYNAYIYNFDRIPELEAYMGEEVSLIGYPTSTEGVSGVLIQPNTELAINANSKVTAGCWEIIKYLLSDEYQNQFSGDTSANKGYYGGSYQFPIKKSIVEKKMTNDIQPSYYTDYDENGNEIQVERPRNTWIGDTKVEMRKSTEEDVARLYDLLINANFFVRENKEITDIIMSEAQPYFDNQKSVDEVVDIINSRVRLIVSQQK
;
A
#
# COMPACT_ATOMS: atom_id res chain seq x y z
N MET A 1 -44.77 -15.78 6.98
CA MET A 1 -44.67 -16.65 8.17
C MET A 1 -43.31 -17.34 8.31
N LYS A 2 -42.60 -17.74 7.25
CA LYS A 2 -41.27 -18.39 7.35
C LYS A 2 -40.12 -17.49 7.78
N LYS A 3 -40.19 -16.18 7.51
CA LYS A 3 -39.13 -15.21 7.98
C LYS A 3 -39.26 -14.82 9.47
N ARG A 4 -40.39 -15.00 10.11
CA ARG A 4 -40.59 -14.77 11.55
C ARG A 4 -40.18 -15.96 12.43
N LEU A 5 -40.10 -17.15 11.85
CA LEU A 5 -39.61 -18.34 12.56
C LEU A 5 -38.09 -18.45 12.57
N LEU A 6 -37.38 -17.86 11.59
CA LEU A 6 -35.92 -17.81 11.58
C LEU A 6 -35.37 -16.83 12.62
N SER A 7 -36.01 -15.65 12.76
CA SER A 7 -35.58 -14.65 13.78
C SER A 7 -35.84 -15.08 15.21
N LEU A 8 -36.83 -15.93 15.46
CA LEU A 8 -37.08 -16.51 16.78
C LEU A 8 -36.16 -17.69 17.11
N ALA A 9 -35.64 -18.39 16.11
CA ALA A 9 -34.67 -19.45 16.31
C ALA A 9 -33.26 -18.88 16.58
N LEU A 10 -32.87 -17.75 15.94
CA LEU A 10 -31.62 -17.05 16.28
C LEU A 10 -31.65 -16.42 17.69
N ALA A 11 -32.80 -15.83 18.09
CA ALA A 11 -32.93 -15.28 19.44
C ALA A 11 -32.93 -16.35 20.54
N ALA A 12 -33.39 -17.57 20.26
CA ALA A 12 -33.35 -18.68 21.24
C ALA A 12 -31.96 -19.30 21.38
N VAL A 13 -31.10 -19.24 20.35
CA VAL A 13 -29.70 -19.70 20.43
C VAL A 13 -28.83 -18.67 21.18
N MET A 14 -29.15 -17.38 21.09
CA MET A 14 -28.44 -16.36 21.87
C MET A 14 -28.82 -16.30 23.34
N ALA A 15 -30.00 -16.82 23.72
CA ALA A 15 -30.44 -16.82 25.13
C ALA A 15 -29.93 -18.01 25.98
N PHE A 16 -29.28 -19.00 25.34
CA PHE A 16 -28.73 -20.17 26.08
C PHE A 16 -27.20 -20.13 26.25
N SER A 17 -26.52 -19.11 25.73
CA SER A 17 -25.08 -18.94 25.93
C SER A 17 -24.67 -18.00 27.06
N SER A 18 -25.64 -17.43 27.78
CA SER A 18 -25.37 -16.52 28.90
C SER A 18 -25.25 -17.20 30.28
N LEU A 19 -25.02 -18.50 30.33
CA LEU A 19 -24.76 -19.21 31.58
C LEU A 19 -23.32 -19.71 31.64
N ALA A 20 -22.54 -19.01 32.49
CA ALA A 20 -21.24 -19.40 33.01
C ALA A 20 -20.02 -19.30 32.07
N LEU A 21 -19.72 -18.10 31.66
CA LEU A 21 -18.32 -17.71 31.54
C LEU A 21 -17.97 -16.85 32.77
N THR A 22 -17.74 -17.48 33.88
CA THR A 22 -16.75 -16.94 34.82
C THR A 22 -15.45 -16.94 34.04
N ALA A 23 -15.15 -15.81 33.44
CA ALA A 23 -13.86 -15.56 32.83
C ALA A 23 -12.81 -15.78 33.91
N CYS A 24 -12.14 -16.94 33.91
CA CYS A 24 -10.79 -16.98 34.38
C CYS A 24 -10.03 -16.00 33.52
N ASN A 25 -9.91 -14.77 33.99
CA ASN A 25 -9.02 -13.78 33.41
C ASN A 25 -7.63 -14.43 33.50
N PRO A 26 -7.03 -14.92 32.43
CA PRO A 26 -5.70 -15.50 32.52
C PRO A 26 -4.79 -14.39 33.04
N SER A 27 -4.07 -14.66 34.10
CA SER A 27 -3.01 -13.78 34.57
C SER A 27 -2.04 -13.61 33.43
N ALA A 28 -1.63 -12.37 33.14
CA ALA A 28 -0.61 -12.09 32.15
C ALA A 28 0.62 -12.94 32.44
N ASN A 29 1.05 -13.71 31.46
CA ASN A 29 2.13 -14.68 31.64
C ASN A 29 3.31 -14.22 30.77
N VAL A 30 4.08 -13.27 31.27
CA VAL A 30 5.23 -12.70 30.57
C VAL A 30 6.43 -13.63 30.50
N ASP A 31 6.56 -14.54 31.49
CA ASP A 31 7.65 -15.52 31.58
C ASP A 31 7.18 -16.97 31.36
N GLY A 32 5.96 -17.15 30.89
CA GLY A 32 5.33 -18.44 30.81
C GLY A 32 5.79 -19.25 29.62
N LYS A 33 6.05 -20.52 29.87
CA LYS A 33 6.27 -21.47 28.77
C LYS A 33 5.03 -21.58 27.92
N PRO A 34 5.19 -21.72 26.60
CA PRO A 34 4.09 -21.94 25.69
C PRO A 34 3.19 -23.09 26.13
N ALA A 35 1.89 -22.94 25.95
CA ALA A 35 0.92 -23.94 26.35
C ALA A 35 1.08 -25.22 25.50
N LYS A 36 0.61 -26.33 26.07
CA LYS A 36 0.64 -27.61 25.36
C LYS A 36 -0.08 -27.52 24.02
N GLY A 37 0.62 -27.94 22.94
CA GLY A 37 0.09 -27.91 21.58
C GLY A 37 0.29 -26.56 20.90
N ALA A 38 1.17 -25.71 21.41
CA ALA A 38 1.71 -24.60 20.62
C ALA A 38 2.47 -25.16 19.41
N LEU A 39 2.32 -24.50 18.25
CA LEU A 39 3.04 -24.85 17.03
C LEU A 39 4.52 -24.51 17.16
N THR A 40 5.35 -25.27 16.44
CA THR A 40 6.78 -25.03 16.37
C THR A 40 7.25 -25.01 14.93
N THR A 41 8.50 -24.61 14.70
CA THR A 41 9.12 -24.67 13.37
C THR A 41 9.14 -26.07 12.75
N LYS A 42 8.93 -27.12 13.57
CA LYS A 42 8.82 -28.50 13.08
C LYS A 42 7.48 -28.78 12.37
N ASP A 43 6.49 -27.92 12.63
CA ASP A 43 5.16 -28.03 12.01
C ASP A 43 5.06 -27.24 10.68
N LEU A 44 6.09 -26.43 10.37
CA LEU A 44 6.13 -25.67 9.11
C LEU A 44 6.49 -26.55 7.92
N THR A 45 6.02 -26.15 6.75
CA THR A 45 6.32 -26.79 5.45
C THR A 45 6.97 -25.79 4.49
N ASN A 46 7.50 -26.30 3.38
CA ASN A 46 8.04 -25.48 2.27
C ASN A 46 9.08 -24.45 2.73
N ILE A 47 9.93 -24.87 3.69
CA ILE A 47 11.04 -24.06 4.19
C ILE A 47 12.22 -24.20 3.23
N TYR A 48 12.80 -23.05 2.88
CA TYR A 48 14.01 -22.99 2.07
C TYR A 48 15.11 -22.22 2.80
N LYS A 49 16.34 -22.63 2.59
CA LYS A 49 17.52 -21.85 2.94
C LYS A 49 17.95 -21.09 1.71
N ALA A 50 18.16 -19.80 1.85
CA ALA A 50 18.75 -18.95 0.80
C ALA A 50 20.26 -18.89 0.98
N ASP A 51 20.98 -19.18 -0.09
CA ASP A 51 22.39 -18.89 -0.24
C ASP A 51 22.53 -17.77 -1.29
N SER A 52 23.16 -16.66 -0.92
CA SER A 52 23.29 -15.47 -1.80
C SER A 52 24.51 -15.62 -2.70
N ILE A 53 24.34 -15.27 -3.98
CA ILE A 53 25.44 -15.07 -4.94
C ILE A 53 25.75 -13.59 -4.96
N SER A 54 26.96 -13.21 -4.57
CA SER A 54 27.36 -11.78 -4.57
C SER A 54 27.52 -11.24 -5.99
N THR A 55 26.87 -10.11 -6.25
CA THR A 55 27.04 -9.33 -7.49
C THR A 55 28.10 -8.24 -7.35
N VAL A 56 28.60 -8.00 -6.14
CA VAL A 56 29.63 -6.98 -5.84
C VAL A 56 30.92 -7.28 -6.61
N GLY A 57 31.47 -6.29 -7.30
CA GLY A 57 32.65 -6.40 -8.15
C GLY A 57 32.39 -7.07 -9.51
N THR A 58 31.14 -7.35 -9.84
CA THR A 58 30.72 -7.85 -11.15
C THR A 58 30.03 -6.75 -11.96
N ILE A 59 29.74 -7.03 -13.22
CA ILE A 59 28.96 -6.11 -14.09
C ILE A 59 27.50 -5.90 -13.62
N PHE A 60 27.05 -6.69 -12.67
CA PHE A 60 25.69 -6.62 -12.10
C PHE A 60 25.60 -5.73 -10.85
N GLU A 61 26.73 -5.18 -10.36
CA GLU A 61 26.75 -4.41 -9.11
C GLU A 61 25.87 -3.15 -9.19
N ASN A 62 25.93 -2.44 -10.35
CA ASN A 62 25.15 -1.24 -10.57
C ASN A 62 23.97 -1.45 -11.54
N LEU A 63 23.48 -2.68 -11.62
CA LEU A 63 22.35 -3.04 -12.47
C LEU A 63 21.13 -3.35 -11.61
N GLN A 64 20.00 -2.73 -11.88
CA GLN A 64 18.74 -3.23 -11.36
C GLN A 64 18.27 -4.39 -12.25
N ILE A 65 18.27 -5.61 -11.72
CA ILE A 65 17.80 -6.78 -12.44
C ILE A 65 16.28 -6.85 -12.35
N ASN A 66 15.60 -6.73 -13.50
CA ASN A 66 14.14 -6.78 -13.55
C ASN A 66 13.63 -8.18 -13.90
N GLN A 67 14.32 -8.87 -14.82
CA GLN A 67 13.89 -10.18 -15.30
C GLN A 67 15.07 -11.07 -15.64
N VAL A 68 14.90 -12.37 -15.39
CA VAL A 68 15.88 -13.40 -15.74
C VAL A 68 15.17 -14.54 -16.48
N TYR A 69 15.76 -14.98 -17.59
CA TYR A 69 15.25 -16.10 -18.37
C TYR A 69 16.28 -17.23 -18.39
N LYS A 70 15.81 -18.48 -18.17
CA LYS A 70 16.65 -19.67 -18.37
C LYS A 70 16.75 -19.98 -19.85
N MET A 71 17.95 -20.09 -20.37
CA MET A 71 18.24 -20.47 -21.76
C MET A 71 18.39 -21.99 -21.89
N ASN A 72 18.25 -22.50 -23.12
CA ASN A 72 18.31 -23.93 -23.41
C ASN A 72 19.67 -24.58 -23.16
N ASP A 73 20.76 -23.80 -23.23
CA ASP A 73 22.13 -24.24 -22.94
C ASP A 73 22.49 -24.21 -21.45
N GLY A 74 21.50 -23.86 -20.60
CA GLY A 74 21.64 -23.75 -19.15
C GLY A 74 22.20 -22.42 -18.65
N LYS A 75 22.47 -21.46 -19.56
CA LYS A 75 22.79 -20.09 -19.19
C LYS A 75 21.53 -19.29 -18.83
N LEU A 76 21.76 -18.05 -18.43
CA LEU A 76 20.73 -17.07 -18.11
C LEU A 76 20.84 -15.86 -19.02
N LEU A 77 19.71 -15.37 -19.50
CA LEU A 77 19.59 -14.01 -19.99
C LEU A 77 19.10 -13.13 -18.83
N VAL A 78 19.89 -12.13 -18.48
CA VAL A 78 19.59 -11.15 -17.43
C VAL A 78 19.22 -9.83 -18.08
N CYS A 79 18.03 -9.33 -17.79
CA CYS A 79 17.51 -8.05 -18.28
C CYS A 79 17.38 -7.08 -17.11
N GLY A 80 17.87 -5.87 -17.28
CA GLY A 80 17.82 -4.82 -16.28
C GLY A 80 18.26 -3.48 -16.84
N TYR A 81 18.43 -2.50 -15.98
CA TYR A 81 18.97 -1.19 -16.35
C TYR A 81 20.01 -0.72 -15.33
N THR A 82 20.92 0.13 -15.76
CA THR A 82 21.92 0.74 -14.87
C THR A 82 21.27 1.72 -13.93
N THR A 83 21.66 1.66 -12.64
CA THR A 83 21.06 2.52 -11.60
C THR A 83 21.51 3.98 -11.65
N ASP A 84 22.57 4.28 -12.37
CA ASP A 84 23.16 5.62 -12.53
C ASP A 84 22.69 6.36 -13.79
N THR A 85 22.56 5.63 -14.91
CA THR A 85 22.21 6.22 -16.22
C THR A 85 20.86 5.76 -16.74
N TYR A 86 20.19 4.83 -16.06
CA TYR A 86 18.91 4.21 -16.44
C TYR A 86 18.94 3.60 -17.85
N GLU A 87 20.13 3.16 -18.31
CA GLU A 87 20.26 2.47 -19.59
C GLU A 87 19.89 1.00 -19.47
N ASP A 88 19.02 0.54 -20.37
CA ASP A 88 18.69 -0.88 -20.51
C ASP A 88 19.92 -1.70 -20.83
N LYS A 89 20.09 -2.80 -20.11
CA LYS A 89 21.19 -3.74 -20.25
C LYS A 89 20.71 -5.19 -20.31
N TYR A 90 21.33 -5.96 -21.16
CA TYR A 90 21.01 -7.36 -21.40
C TYR A 90 22.29 -8.18 -21.39
N TYR A 91 22.37 -9.15 -20.50
CA TYR A 91 23.56 -9.97 -20.33
C TYR A 91 23.24 -11.45 -20.40
N ILE A 92 24.10 -12.20 -21.10
CA ILE A 92 24.09 -13.66 -21.07
C ILE A 92 25.16 -14.12 -20.10
N THR A 93 24.76 -14.90 -19.07
CA THR A 93 25.66 -15.31 -17.99
C THR A 93 25.47 -16.77 -17.59
N ASP A 94 26.41 -17.31 -16.82
CA ASP A 94 26.26 -18.60 -16.15
C ASP A 94 25.38 -18.50 -14.88
N LEU A 95 25.03 -19.64 -14.28
CA LEU A 95 24.22 -19.71 -13.07
C LEU A 95 24.88 -19.06 -11.84
N ASP A 96 26.20 -18.85 -11.89
CA ASP A 96 26.96 -18.24 -10.79
C ASP A 96 27.17 -16.74 -10.98
N PHE A 97 26.62 -16.13 -12.03
CA PHE A 97 26.77 -14.71 -12.38
C PHE A 97 28.23 -14.24 -12.54
N LYS A 98 29.12 -15.13 -12.96
CA LYS A 98 30.58 -14.86 -13.05
C LYS A 98 31.07 -14.60 -14.46
N ASN A 99 30.53 -15.34 -15.43
CA ASN A 99 30.97 -15.27 -16.84
C ASN A 99 29.85 -14.65 -17.66
N ALA A 100 29.81 -13.33 -17.68
CA ALA A 100 28.76 -12.60 -18.38
C ALA A 100 29.30 -11.93 -19.66
N SER A 101 28.46 -11.91 -20.68
CA SER A 101 28.69 -11.16 -21.93
C SER A 101 27.48 -10.29 -22.24
N GLU A 102 27.71 -9.04 -22.62
CA GLU A 102 26.64 -8.14 -23.00
C GLU A 102 26.05 -8.55 -24.36
N MET A 103 24.75 -8.59 -24.48
CA MET A 103 24.05 -8.83 -25.73
C MET A 103 24.18 -7.60 -26.66
N THR A 104 24.45 -7.84 -27.92
CA THR A 104 24.60 -6.76 -28.89
C THR A 104 23.25 -6.14 -29.23
N ILE A 105 23.08 -4.84 -28.93
CA ILE A 105 21.93 -4.04 -29.34
C ILE A 105 22.39 -3.02 -30.36
N LYS A 106 21.78 -3.07 -31.54
CA LYS A 106 22.05 -2.08 -32.57
C LYS A 106 21.17 -0.87 -32.37
N LYS A 107 21.74 0.20 -31.79
CA LYS A 107 21.07 1.51 -31.70
C LYS A 107 20.92 2.09 -33.13
N ALA A 108 19.81 2.81 -33.35
CA ALA A 108 19.62 3.53 -34.60
C ALA A 108 20.60 4.71 -34.69
N GLU A 109 21.08 4.99 -35.89
CA GLU A 109 21.97 6.13 -36.19
C GLU A 109 21.13 7.32 -36.62
N GLY A 110 21.35 8.48 -36.05
CA GLY A 110 20.68 9.73 -36.46
C GLY A 110 20.72 10.77 -35.33
N GLN A 111 20.70 12.04 -35.71
CA GLN A 111 20.49 13.14 -34.76
C GLN A 111 19.00 13.11 -34.38
N ASN A 112 18.68 13.26 -33.11
CA ASN A 112 17.29 13.18 -32.61
C ASN A 112 16.62 11.81 -32.84
N THR A 113 17.38 10.73 -32.66
CA THR A 113 16.88 9.35 -32.77
C THR A 113 17.21 8.58 -31.53
N GLU A 114 16.21 7.96 -30.93
CA GLU A 114 16.32 7.13 -29.73
C GLU A 114 15.92 5.69 -30.00
N THR A 115 16.51 4.76 -29.31
CA THR A 115 16.24 3.32 -29.48
C THR A 115 15.86 2.72 -28.13
N TYR A 116 14.68 2.13 -28.07
CA TYR A 116 14.16 1.43 -26.91
C TYR A 116 13.96 -0.04 -27.22
N ILE A 117 14.20 -0.90 -26.23
CA ILE A 117 13.92 -2.33 -26.32
C ILE A 117 12.66 -2.63 -25.51
N GLN A 118 11.76 -3.34 -26.16
CA GLN A 118 10.51 -3.77 -25.55
C GLN A 118 10.36 -5.28 -25.68
N ASN A 119 9.64 -5.90 -24.76
CA ASN A 119 9.16 -7.29 -24.90
C ASN A 119 10.25 -8.28 -25.29
N VAL A 120 11.10 -8.65 -24.35
CA VAL A 120 12.11 -9.69 -24.57
C VAL A 120 11.50 -11.06 -24.32
N ALA A 121 11.83 -12.04 -25.17
CA ALA A 121 11.44 -13.43 -25.01
C ALA A 121 12.55 -14.38 -25.47
N VAL A 122 12.68 -15.52 -24.80
CA VAL A 122 13.64 -16.57 -25.17
C VAL A 122 12.89 -17.73 -25.79
N SER A 123 13.33 -18.16 -26.95
CA SER A 123 12.73 -19.28 -27.67
C SER A 123 13.00 -20.60 -26.93
N PRO A 124 11.96 -21.36 -26.58
CA PRO A 124 12.12 -22.64 -25.89
C PRO A 124 12.66 -23.74 -26.80
N THR A 125 12.71 -23.52 -28.11
CA THR A 125 13.13 -24.53 -29.10
C THR A 125 14.61 -24.44 -29.45
N ASP A 126 15.13 -23.26 -29.77
CA ASP A 126 16.50 -23.06 -30.22
C ASP A 126 17.34 -22.14 -29.31
N GLY A 127 16.75 -21.62 -28.23
CA GLY A 127 17.43 -20.74 -27.29
C GLY A 127 17.72 -19.34 -27.82
N SER A 128 17.23 -19.01 -29.01
CA SER A 128 17.36 -17.66 -29.56
C SER A 128 16.58 -16.63 -28.73
N ILE A 129 17.13 -15.42 -28.64
CA ILE A 129 16.52 -14.31 -27.93
C ILE A 129 15.82 -13.42 -28.95
N TRP A 130 14.59 -13.02 -28.63
CA TRP A 130 13.82 -12.13 -29.47
C TRP A 130 13.38 -10.91 -28.69
N TYR A 131 13.44 -9.75 -29.33
CA TYR A 131 12.93 -8.51 -28.73
C TYR A 131 12.35 -7.58 -29.79
N VAL A 132 11.49 -6.68 -29.36
CA VAL A 132 11.00 -5.58 -30.18
C VAL A 132 11.86 -4.35 -29.95
N LYS A 133 12.47 -3.84 -31.02
CA LYS A 133 13.21 -2.59 -31.02
C LYS A 133 12.30 -1.48 -31.53
N ASN A 134 12.07 -0.46 -30.73
CA ASN A 134 11.40 0.78 -31.12
C ASN A 134 12.44 1.84 -31.42
N VAL A 135 12.35 2.46 -32.58
CA VAL A 135 13.17 3.58 -33.01
C VAL A 135 12.28 4.82 -33.11
N TYR A 136 12.47 5.72 -32.18
CA TYR A 136 11.79 7.00 -32.10
C TYR A 136 12.65 8.10 -32.69
N SER A 137 12.12 8.85 -33.65
CA SER A 137 12.81 9.98 -34.29
C SER A 137 11.93 11.21 -34.21
N TYR A 138 12.53 12.35 -33.85
CA TYR A 138 11.83 13.62 -33.73
C TYR A 138 12.58 14.72 -34.46
N THR A 139 11.84 15.72 -34.93
CA THR A 139 12.40 16.91 -35.54
C THR A 139 12.16 18.12 -34.67
N ASP A 140 13.22 18.86 -34.34
CA ASP A 140 13.10 20.11 -33.60
C ASP A 140 12.35 21.15 -34.43
N ALA A 141 11.32 21.76 -33.89
CA ALA A 141 10.70 22.92 -34.48
C ALA A 141 11.48 24.18 -34.08
N ASP A 142 12.20 24.78 -35.04
CA ASP A 142 12.91 26.06 -34.93
C ASP A 142 13.93 26.22 -33.80
N SER A 143 15.19 26.13 -34.15
CA SER A 143 16.37 26.26 -33.26
C SER A 143 16.74 27.69 -32.83
N ASP A 144 15.82 28.66 -32.82
CA ASP A 144 16.10 30.04 -32.46
C ASP A 144 15.66 30.49 -31.04
N GLN A 145 15.20 29.58 -30.21
CA GLN A 145 15.03 29.84 -28.78
C GLN A 145 16.06 29.03 -28.00
N PRO A 146 16.73 29.60 -27.00
CA PRO A 146 17.62 28.82 -26.15
C PRO A 146 16.74 27.84 -25.39
N VAL A 147 16.89 26.55 -25.69
CA VAL A 147 16.28 25.45 -24.97
C VAL A 147 16.89 25.47 -23.59
N SER A 148 16.11 25.81 -22.58
CA SER A 148 16.41 25.38 -21.22
C SER A 148 16.46 23.85 -21.29
N GLU A 149 17.59 23.25 -20.89
CA GLU A 149 17.70 21.80 -20.76
C GLU A 149 16.42 21.26 -20.09
N PRO A 150 15.81 20.19 -20.64
CA PRO A 150 14.69 19.58 -19.95
C PRO A 150 15.19 19.12 -18.59
N GLU A 151 14.68 19.70 -17.52
CA GLU A 151 14.81 19.07 -16.21
C GLU A 151 14.37 17.62 -16.40
N HIS A 152 15.28 16.70 -16.13
CA HIS A 152 14.96 15.29 -16.04
C HIS A 152 13.92 15.10 -14.93
N THR A 153 12.66 15.26 -15.30
CA THR A 153 11.57 14.82 -14.45
C THR A 153 11.62 13.30 -14.44
N VAL A 154 12.14 12.76 -13.37
CA VAL A 154 12.02 11.34 -13.05
C VAL A 154 10.53 10.98 -13.19
N PRO A 155 10.14 10.03 -14.04
CA PRO A 155 8.75 9.55 -14.05
C PRO A 155 8.52 8.80 -12.73
N GLY A 156 7.77 9.37 -11.83
CA GLY A 156 7.48 8.76 -10.55
C GLY A 156 7.11 9.76 -9.47
N THR A 157 6.25 10.73 -9.80
CA THR A 157 5.51 11.42 -8.74
C THR A 157 4.37 10.49 -8.35
N ILE A 158 4.57 9.72 -7.30
CA ILE A 158 3.50 8.99 -6.63
C ILE A 158 2.62 10.05 -6.00
N VAL A 159 1.40 10.17 -6.51
CA VAL A 159 0.33 10.88 -5.82
C VAL A 159 -0.02 10.04 -4.60
N ASP A 160 -0.02 10.71 -3.47
CA ASP A 160 -0.32 10.20 -2.15
C ASP A 160 -1.76 9.66 -2.12
N ASP A 161 -1.90 8.34 -2.21
CA ASP A 161 -3.04 7.60 -1.71
C ASP A 161 -2.55 6.21 -1.31
N GLY A 162 -2.51 6.00 -0.01
CA GLY A 162 -1.91 4.86 0.65
C GLY A 162 -2.57 3.52 0.32
N ALA A 163 -2.19 2.95 -0.80
CA ALA A 163 -2.32 1.53 -1.06
C ALA A 163 -1.18 1.11 -2.00
N ILE A 164 -0.05 0.73 -1.44
CA ILE A 164 0.93 -0.07 -2.19
C ILE A 164 0.38 -1.48 -2.26
N ILE A 165 -0.43 -1.74 -3.27
CA ILE A 165 -0.69 -3.11 -3.69
C ILE A 165 0.50 -3.50 -4.54
N GLY A 166 1.18 -4.59 -4.17
CA GLY A 166 2.27 -5.18 -4.92
C GLY A 166 1.87 -5.43 -6.38
N GLY A 167 2.13 -4.46 -7.21
CA GLY A 167 1.91 -4.50 -8.64
C GLY A 167 3.26 -4.60 -9.32
N VAL A 168 3.45 -5.65 -10.09
CA VAL A 168 4.39 -5.66 -11.19
C VAL A 168 4.33 -4.29 -11.87
N PHE A 169 5.45 -3.58 -11.93
CA PHE A 169 5.58 -2.44 -12.82
C PHE A 169 5.45 -2.95 -14.26
N GLN A 170 4.25 -3.15 -14.73
CA GLN A 170 3.93 -2.87 -16.10
C GLN A 170 3.92 -1.35 -16.18
N GLY A 171 4.96 -0.79 -16.78
CA GLY A 171 4.97 0.63 -17.07
C GLY A 171 3.74 0.92 -17.92
N ASP A 172 2.67 1.38 -17.30
CA ASP A 172 1.64 2.14 -17.97
C ASP A 172 2.27 3.49 -18.36
N ALA A 173 3.11 3.44 -19.37
CA ALA A 173 3.35 4.61 -20.17
C ALA A 173 2.10 4.80 -21.04
N THR A 174 1.00 5.22 -20.44
CA THR A 174 0.05 6.03 -21.15
C THR A 174 0.84 7.26 -21.55
N VAL A 175 1.33 7.27 -22.76
CA VAL A 175 1.79 8.50 -23.40
C VAL A 175 0.54 9.34 -23.51
N ASP A 176 0.31 10.16 -22.47
CA ASP A 176 -0.68 11.22 -22.54
C ASP A 176 -0.29 12.10 -23.73
N SER A 177 -1.10 12.02 -24.77
CA SER A 177 -0.94 12.84 -25.98
C SER A 177 -1.21 14.33 -25.73
N SER A 178 -1.33 14.75 -24.46
CA SER A 178 -1.50 16.13 -24.03
C SER A 178 -0.20 16.81 -23.58
N PHE A 179 0.98 16.34 -24.01
CA PHE A 179 2.19 17.13 -23.86
C PHE A 179 2.19 18.31 -24.84
N SER A 180 1.40 19.31 -24.54
CA SER A 180 1.40 20.61 -25.21
C SER A 180 2.44 21.53 -24.57
N GLY A 181 3.69 21.36 -24.94
CA GLY A 181 4.75 22.24 -24.46
C GLY A 181 6.05 22.07 -25.21
N GLY A 182 6.16 22.68 -26.40
CA GLY A 182 7.41 22.78 -27.16
C GLY A 182 7.31 22.11 -28.53
N GLY A 183 7.22 22.90 -29.56
CA GLY A 183 6.95 22.54 -30.94
C GLY A 183 7.82 21.46 -31.59
N TYR A 184 7.39 20.20 -31.47
CA TYR A 184 7.84 19.12 -32.33
C TYR A 184 6.91 19.04 -33.55
N THR A 185 7.45 19.01 -34.76
CA THR A 185 6.65 19.09 -35.99
C THR A 185 6.35 17.76 -36.64
N GLU A 186 7.14 16.72 -36.41
CA GLU A 186 6.86 15.34 -36.86
C GLU A 186 7.61 14.32 -35.99
N ASN A 187 6.88 13.39 -35.38
CA ASN A 187 7.43 12.25 -34.66
C ASN A 187 7.19 10.98 -35.48
N THR A 188 8.21 10.16 -35.65
CA THR A 188 8.07 8.87 -36.32
C THR A 188 8.53 7.74 -35.39
N ASN A 189 7.68 6.72 -35.25
CA ASN A 189 8.00 5.49 -34.56
C ASN A 189 8.15 4.35 -35.57
N SER A 190 9.25 3.63 -35.49
CA SER A 190 9.47 2.42 -36.29
C SER A 190 9.80 1.24 -35.38
N TYR A 191 9.20 0.11 -35.64
CA TYR A 191 9.31 -1.08 -34.81
C TYR A 191 9.93 -2.24 -35.58
N TYR A 192 10.93 -2.86 -34.98
CA TYR A 192 11.67 -3.96 -35.56
C TYR A 192 11.62 -5.18 -34.64
N LEU A 193 11.27 -6.34 -35.18
CA LEU A 193 11.44 -7.61 -34.52
C LEU A 193 12.86 -8.12 -34.75
N VAL A 194 13.63 -8.24 -33.69
CA VAL A 194 15.03 -8.61 -33.77
C VAL A 194 15.21 -10.02 -33.17
N LYS A 195 15.89 -10.90 -33.92
CA LYS A 195 16.33 -12.21 -33.47
C LYS A 195 17.83 -12.18 -33.18
N VAL A 196 18.21 -12.72 -32.03
CA VAL A 196 19.58 -12.82 -31.54
C VAL A 196 19.90 -14.28 -31.25
N ASP A 197 21.12 -14.73 -31.53
CA ASP A 197 21.56 -16.09 -31.20
C ASP A 197 21.84 -16.24 -29.69
N ALA A 198 22.15 -17.47 -29.26
CA ALA A 198 22.44 -17.75 -27.86
C ALA A 198 23.77 -17.13 -27.36
N GLU A 199 24.59 -16.62 -28.23
CA GLU A 199 25.83 -15.91 -27.94
C GLU A 199 25.64 -14.39 -27.86
N GLY A 200 24.45 -13.87 -28.17
CA GLY A 200 24.12 -12.44 -28.11
C GLY A 200 24.35 -11.69 -29.44
N ASN A 201 24.52 -12.37 -30.58
CA ASN A 201 24.71 -11.73 -31.89
C ASN A 201 23.38 -11.61 -32.63
N ILE A 202 23.17 -10.47 -33.32
CA ILE A 202 21.99 -10.25 -34.13
C ILE A 202 22.00 -11.18 -35.34
N VAL A 203 20.97 -11.99 -35.47
CA VAL A 203 20.76 -12.91 -36.61
C VAL A 203 19.89 -12.26 -37.70
N SER A 204 18.83 -11.59 -37.28
CA SER A 204 17.92 -10.91 -38.21
C SER A 204 17.24 -9.71 -37.54
N GLU A 205 16.86 -8.73 -38.33
CA GLU A 205 16.08 -7.56 -37.93
C GLU A 205 15.01 -7.35 -39.02
N THR A 206 13.76 -7.35 -38.64
CA THR A 206 12.61 -7.26 -39.55
C THR A 206 11.72 -6.10 -39.13
N ASP A 207 11.42 -5.20 -40.05
CA ASP A 207 10.47 -4.10 -39.80
C ASP A 207 9.06 -4.67 -39.67
N ILE A 208 8.44 -4.42 -38.52
CA ILE A 208 7.06 -4.83 -38.19
C ILE A 208 6.16 -3.62 -37.96
N THR A 209 6.60 -2.41 -38.26
CA THR A 209 5.86 -1.18 -37.98
C THR A 209 4.43 -1.24 -38.51
N ALA A 210 4.26 -1.69 -39.76
CA ALA A 210 2.94 -1.84 -40.36
C ALA A 210 2.07 -2.92 -39.66
N ASP A 211 2.69 -3.89 -39.01
CA ASP A 211 2.00 -5.01 -38.39
C ASP A 211 1.47 -4.68 -36.96
N ILE A 212 1.99 -3.62 -36.34
CA ILE A 212 1.56 -3.18 -35.00
C ILE A 212 0.67 -1.94 -35.03
N MET A 213 0.43 -1.35 -36.22
CA MET A 213 -0.50 -0.24 -36.37
C MET A 213 -1.92 -0.66 -36.00
N VAL A 214 -2.61 0.20 -35.29
CA VAL A 214 -4.05 0.10 -34.98
C VAL A 214 -4.76 1.34 -35.51
N THR A 215 -6.06 1.22 -35.74
CA THR A 215 -6.90 2.34 -36.20
C THR A 215 -8.01 2.56 -35.21
N ASP A 216 -8.12 3.76 -34.67
CA ASP A 216 -9.18 4.12 -33.75
C ASP A 216 -10.54 4.31 -34.44
N GLU A 217 -11.59 4.57 -33.63
CA GLU A 217 -12.95 4.79 -34.13
C GLU A 217 -13.07 6.05 -35.00
N GLU A 218 -12.14 7.00 -34.86
CA GLU A 218 -12.09 8.25 -35.62
C GLU A 218 -11.34 8.08 -36.96
N GLY A 219 -10.71 6.92 -37.19
CA GLY A 219 -9.96 6.58 -38.38
C GLY A 219 -8.50 7.01 -38.36
N ASN A 220 -7.98 7.44 -37.22
CA ASN A 220 -6.55 7.73 -37.06
C ASN A 220 -5.79 6.42 -36.88
N THR A 221 -4.63 6.32 -37.53
CA THR A 221 -3.78 5.13 -37.46
C THR A 221 -2.49 5.49 -36.74
N TYR A 222 -2.20 4.73 -35.68
CA TYR A 222 -1.03 4.92 -34.83
C TYR A 222 -0.39 3.59 -34.43
N PRO A 223 0.90 3.54 -34.11
CA PRO A 223 1.52 2.35 -33.56
C PRO A 223 1.04 2.14 -32.13
N SER A 224 0.47 0.98 -31.85
CA SER A 224 0.03 0.66 -30.52
C SER A 224 1.12 -0.04 -29.72
N TYR A 225 1.01 0.08 -28.39
CA TYR A 225 1.90 -0.59 -27.46
C TYR A 225 1.69 -2.11 -27.51
N ILE A 226 2.79 -2.87 -27.49
CA ILE A 226 2.76 -4.33 -27.39
C ILE A 226 2.73 -4.70 -25.92
N ASN A 227 1.56 -5.11 -25.42
CA ASN A 227 1.39 -5.47 -24.01
C ASN A 227 2.28 -6.65 -23.62
N ASN A 228 2.36 -7.65 -24.49
CA ASN A 228 3.12 -8.86 -24.20
C ASN A 228 3.58 -9.57 -25.47
N MET A 229 4.71 -10.27 -25.39
CA MET A 229 5.27 -11.11 -26.43
C MET A 229 5.66 -12.48 -25.85
N LEU A 230 5.19 -13.56 -26.43
CA LEU A 230 5.53 -14.90 -25.98
C LEU A 230 5.62 -15.94 -27.10
N PHE A 231 6.27 -17.06 -26.82
CA PHE A 231 6.40 -18.20 -27.71
C PHE A 231 5.37 -19.29 -27.40
N SER A 232 4.79 -19.86 -28.47
CA SER A 232 4.02 -21.09 -28.40
C SER A 232 4.10 -21.87 -29.71
N GLY A 233 4.49 -23.14 -29.65
CA GLY A 233 4.45 -24.06 -30.80
C GLY A 233 5.21 -23.58 -32.04
N GLY A 234 6.36 -22.94 -31.90
CA GLY A 234 7.15 -22.37 -32.99
C GLY A 234 6.59 -21.09 -33.59
N LYS A 235 5.63 -20.46 -32.88
CA LYS A 235 5.05 -19.17 -33.21
C LYS A 235 5.40 -18.15 -32.14
N LEU A 236 5.48 -16.89 -32.54
CA LEU A 236 5.58 -15.74 -31.67
C LEU A 236 4.26 -15.00 -31.67
N LEU A 237 3.72 -14.73 -30.47
CA LEU A 237 2.44 -14.06 -30.29
C LEU A 237 2.63 -12.71 -29.65
N PHE A 238 1.90 -11.71 -30.14
CA PHE A 238 1.83 -10.37 -29.57
C PHE A 238 0.41 -10.07 -29.11
N GLY A 239 0.25 -9.63 -27.86
CA GLY A 239 -0.97 -9.00 -27.38
C GLY A 239 -0.90 -7.48 -27.69
N ILE A 240 -1.85 -6.98 -28.46
CA ILE A 240 -1.93 -5.56 -28.85
C ILE A 240 -3.39 -5.15 -28.73
N GLU A 241 -3.68 -4.28 -27.77
CA GLU A 241 -5.05 -3.81 -27.48
C GLU A 241 -6.08 -4.97 -27.37
N THR A 242 -6.96 -5.08 -28.34
CA THR A 242 -8.02 -6.09 -28.40
C THR A 242 -7.68 -7.29 -29.30
N THR A 243 -6.41 -7.35 -29.78
CA THR A 243 -6.01 -8.34 -30.78
C THR A 243 -4.82 -9.17 -30.35
N ILE A 244 -4.75 -10.41 -30.83
CA ILE A 244 -3.55 -11.24 -30.78
C ILE A 244 -3.02 -11.41 -32.22
N LYS A 245 -1.76 -10.99 -32.44
CA LYS A 245 -1.08 -11.17 -33.73
C LYS A 245 -0.08 -12.32 -33.64
N VAL A 246 -0.05 -13.17 -34.62
CA VAL A 246 0.74 -14.39 -34.66
C VAL A 246 1.76 -14.32 -35.77
N PHE A 247 3.04 -14.50 -35.42
CA PHE A 247 4.17 -14.48 -36.31
C PHE A 247 4.81 -15.86 -36.42
N ASN A 248 5.25 -16.22 -37.62
CA ASN A 248 6.07 -17.38 -37.85
C ASN A 248 7.53 -17.05 -37.47
N THR A 249 8.16 -17.89 -36.67
CA THR A 249 9.54 -17.68 -36.21
C THR A 249 10.61 -18.00 -37.24
N ASP A 250 10.32 -18.79 -38.28
CA ASP A 250 11.27 -19.13 -39.33
C ASP A 250 11.34 -18.05 -40.40
N THR A 251 10.18 -17.51 -40.79
CA THR A 251 10.09 -16.52 -41.86
C THR A 251 10.00 -15.09 -41.36
N VAL A 252 9.78 -14.91 -40.07
CA VAL A 252 9.58 -13.60 -39.40
C VAL A 252 8.46 -12.80 -40.04
N THR A 253 7.34 -13.47 -40.39
CA THR A 253 6.19 -12.86 -41.02
C THR A 253 4.93 -13.07 -40.23
N LYS A 254 4.03 -12.07 -40.24
CA LYS A 254 2.70 -12.21 -39.61
C LYS A 254 1.87 -13.25 -40.39
N GLU A 255 1.45 -14.30 -39.69
CA GLU A 255 0.61 -15.38 -40.22
C GLU A 255 -0.88 -15.13 -39.98
N ALA A 256 -1.21 -14.56 -38.85
CA ALA A 256 -2.60 -14.34 -38.46
C ALA A 256 -2.73 -13.13 -37.54
N GLU A 257 -3.94 -12.60 -37.52
CA GLU A 257 -4.39 -11.55 -36.59
C GLU A 257 -5.81 -11.86 -36.17
N TYR A 258 -6.03 -11.93 -34.86
CA TYR A 258 -7.32 -12.30 -34.29
C TYR A 258 -7.81 -11.18 -33.38
N LYS A 259 -8.94 -10.56 -33.72
CA LYS A 259 -9.67 -9.72 -32.78
C LYS A 259 -10.35 -10.65 -31.78
N ILE A 260 -9.91 -10.58 -30.51
CA ILE A 260 -10.30 -11.57 -29.47
C ILE A 260 -11.57 -11.12 -28.74
N THR A 261 -11.68 -9.82 -28.49
CA THR A 261 -12.71 -9.22 -27.65
C THR A 261 -12.90 -7.76 -28.06
N ASP A 262 -13.90 -7.11 -27.50
CA ASP A 262 -14.05 -5.64 -27.58
C ASP A 262 -13.42 -4.94 -26.36
N GLN A 263 -12.77 -5.70 -25.45
CA GLN A 263 -12.03 -5.21 -24.29
C GLN A 263 -10.54 -5.35 -24.54
N TYR A 264 -9.74 -4.54 -23.86
CA TYR A 264 -8.28 -4.64 -23.92
C TYR A 264 -7.80 -5.98 -23.34
N ILE A 265 -6.81 -6.58 -24.01
CA ILE A 265 -6.06 -7.72 -23.50
C ILE A 265 -5.10 -7.20 -22.44
N ASP A 266 -5.34 -7.57 -21.19
CA ASP A 266 -4.52 -7.16 -20.06
C ASP A 266 -3.14 -7.84 -20.13
N ASN A 267 -3.14 -9.16 -20.38
CA ASN A 267 -1.90 -9.92 -20.46
C ASN A 267 -2.04 -11.20 -21.29
N LEU A 268 -0.89 -11.71 -21.78
CA LEU A 268 -0.74 -13.04 -22.35
C LEU A 268 0.11 -13.92 -21.46
N TYR A 269 -0.27 -15.15 -21.27
CA TYR A 269 0.49 -16.15 -20.51
C TYR A 269 0.73 -17.40 -21.35
N VAL A 270 1.83 -18.08 -21.08
CA VAL A 270 2.09 -19.41 -21.63
C VAL A 270 2.33 -20.39 -20.48
N GLY A 271 1.62 -21.49 -20.50
CA GLY A 271 1.83 -22.58 -19.55
C GLY A 271 3.00 -23.50 -19.92
N ALA A 272 3.38 -24.39 -19.01
CA ALA A 272 4.42 -25.39 -19.24
C ALA A 272 4.12 -26.32 -20.42
N SER A 273 2.85 -26.56 -20.72
CA SER A 273 2.42 -27.33 -21.89
C SER A 273 2.60 -26.59 -23.22
N GLY A 274 2.95 -25.30 -23.19
CA GLY A 274 2.95 -24.42 -24.36
C GLY A 274 1.56 -23.88 -24.72
N THR A 275 0.54 -24.15 -23.90
CA THR A 275 -0.78 -23.57 -24.07
C THR A 275 -0.74 -22.06 -23.78
N VAL A 276 -1.36 -21.28 -24.65
CA VAL A 276 -1.49 -19.82 -24.50
C VAL A 276 -2.77 -19.49 -23.79
N TYR A 277 -2.71 -18.47 -22.94
CA TYR A 277 -3.86 -17.87 -22.27
C TYR A 277 -3.79 -16.36 -22.43
N TYR A 278 -4.95 -15.70 -22.45
CA TYR A 278 -5.03 -14.25 -22.34
C TYR A 278 -5.96 -13.83 -21.20
N ALA A 279 -5.65 -12.72 -20.57
CA ALA A 279 -6.48 -12.13 -19.54
C ALA A 279 -7.17 -10.86 -20.05
N ILE A 280 -8.40 -10.65 -19.60
CA ILE A 280 -9.17 -9.41 -19.80
C ILE A 280 -9.83 -9.01 -18.49
N TRP A 281 -10.21 -7.74 -18.34
CA TRP A 281 -11.06 -7.29 -17.24
C TRP A 281 -12.53 -7.53 -17.56
N GLY A 282 -13.17 -8.42 -16.81
CA GLY A 282 -14.59 -8.70 -16.89
C GLY A 282 -15.38 -7.95 -15.80
N GLU A 283 -16.69 -8.20 -15.74
CA GLU A 283 -17.57 -7.54 -14.74
C GLU A 283 -17.23 -7.87 -13.28
N ASN A 284 -16.59 -9.01 -13.02
CA ASN A 284 -16.26 -9.50 -11.68
C ASN A 284 -14.74 -9.60 -11.44
N GLY A 285 -13.92 -8.82 -12.15
CA GLY A 285 -12.46 -8.86 -12.09
C GLY A 285 -11.82 -9.49 -13.31
N GLN A 286 -10.53 -9.84 -13.20
CA GLN A 286 -9.80 -10.44 -14.32
C GLN A 286 -10.33 -11.83 -14.67
N GLU A 287 -10.52 -12.07 -15.95
CA GLU A 287 -10.95 -13.33 -16.53
C GLU A 287 -9.86 -13.90 -17.43
N LEU A 288 -9.63 -15.21 -17.34
CA LEU A 288 -8.63 -15.90 -18.15
C LEU A 288 -9.26 -16.80 -19.20
N TYR A 289 -8.69 -16.76 -20.39
CA TYR A 289 -9.15 -17.54 -21.53
C TYR A 289 -8.01 -18.36 -22.13
N LYS A 290 -8.23 -19.64 -22.36
CA LYS A 290 -7.34 -20.47 -23.15
C LYS A 290 -7.47 -20.12 -24.62
N PHE A 291 -6.33 -19.87 -25.28
CA PHE A 291 -6.28 -19.40 -26.66
C PHE A 291 -5.69 -20.45 -27.61
N ASP A 292 -6.33 -20.66 -28.75
CA ASP A 292 -5.79 -21.45 -29.83
C ASP A 292 -5.20 -20.56 -30.95
N PRO A 293 -3.88 -20.47 -31.09
CA PRO A 293 -3.23 -19.60 -32.06
C PRO A 293 -3.44 -20.02 -33.53
N ASN A 294 -4.05 -21.16 -33.80
CA ASN A 294 -4.35 -21.61 -35.16
C ASN A 294 -5.75 -21.19 -35.60
N THR A 295 -6.68 -21.04 -34.68
CA THR A 295 -8.10 -20.74 -34.97
C THR A 295 -8.55 -19.39 -34.44
N GLY A 296 -7.79 -18.77 -33.53
CA GLY A 296 -8.17 -17.53 -32.85
C GLY A 296 -9.25 -17.72 -31.78
N LYS A 297 -9.61 -18.97 -31.47
CA LYS A 297 -10.66 -19.24 -30.47
C LYS A 297 -10.13 -19.08 -29.05
N GLY A 298 -10.89 -18.35 -28.23
CA GLY A 298 -10.71 -18.26 -26.79
C GLY A 298 -11.79 -19.07 -26.06
N ASP A 299 -11.38 -19.94 -25.13
CA ASP A 299 -12.28 -20.67 -24.24
C ASP A 299 -12.03 -20.21 -22.80
N LYS A 300 -13.06 -19.64 -22.14
CA LYS A 300 -12.94 -19.17 -20.75
C LYS A 300 -12.48 -20.31 -19.84
N THR A 301 -11.49 -20.01 -19.02
CA THR A 301 -10.87 -20.98 -18.12
C THR A 301 -11.11 -20.52 -16.69
N GLU A 302 -11.63 -21.43 -15.86
CA GLU A 302 -11.83 -21.12 -14.44
C GLU A 302 -10.52 -21.28 -13.67
N PHE A 303 -10.19 -20.26 -12.90
CA PHE A 303 -9.10 -20.25 -11.95
C PHE A 303 -9.66 -20.31 -10.54
N THR A 304 -9.84 -21.53 -10.05
CA THR A 304 -10.38 -21.74 -8.70
C THR A 304 -9.32 -21.45 -7.64
N GLY A 305 -9.72 -20.73 -6.58
CA GLY A 305 -8.85 -20.38 -5.45
C GLY A 305 -7.79 -19.32 -5.75
N ILE A 306 -7.93 -18.63 -6.88
CA ILE A 306 -7.22 -17.41 -7.22
C ILE A 306 -8.29 -16.36 -7.49
N GLU A 307 -8.53 -15.52 -6.50
CA GLU A 307 -9.63 -14.55 -6.60
C GLU A 307 -9.19 -13.27 -7.32
N GLN A 308 -7.88 -12.98 -7.29
CA GLN A 308 -7.29 -11.81 -7.94
C GLN A 308 -6.02 -12.24 -8.67
N LEU A 309 -6.10 -12.39 -9.99
CA LEU A 309 -4.96 -12.81 -10.82
C LEU A 309 -3.79 -11.83 -10.75
N TYR A 310 -4.05 -10.54 -10.61
CA TYR A 310 -3.03 -9.49 -10.53
C TYR A 310 -2.16 -9.55 -9.26
N ASN A 311 -2.57 -10.30 -8.23
CA ASN A 311 -1.73 -10.54 -7.06
C ASN A 311 -0.62 -11.56 -7.32
N TYR A 312 -0.59 -12.14 -8.51
CA TYR A 312 0.38 -13.16 -8.87
C TYR A 312 1.12 -12.80 -10.15
N GLN A 313 2.44 -12.93 -10.12
CA GLN A 313 3.24 -12.98 -11.32
C GLN A 313 3.20 -14.39 -11.90
N PHE A 314 2.80 -14.52 -13.16
CA PHE A 314 2.68 -15.80 -13.86
C PHE A 314 3.94 -16.12 -14.66
N ALA A 315 4.42 -17.35 -14.53
CA ALA A 315 5.48 -17.90 -15.35
C ALA A 315 5.09 -19.31 -15.82
N PRO A 316 5.73 -19.84 -16.88
CA PRO A 316 5.58 -21.26 -17.26
C PRO A 316 5.86 -22.16 -16.07
N GLY A 317 5.01 -23.15 -15.87
CA GLY A 317 5.07 -24.05 -14.73
C GLY A 317 6.30 -24.95 -14.70
N SER A 318 6.58 -25.48 -13.52
CA SER A 318 7.62 -26.47 -13.27
C SER A 318 7.06 -27.58 -12.38
N ASN A 319 7.78 -28.69 -12.29
CA ASN A 319 7.43 -29.81 -11.40
C ASN A 319 6.02 -30.40 -11.64
N GLY A 320 5.52 -30.35 -12.87
CA GLY A 320 4.22 -30.91 -13.25
C GLY A 320 3.04 -29.96 -13.12
N TYR A 321 3.28 -28.68 -12.81
CA TYR A 321 2.30 -27.63 -12.86
C TYR A 321 2.28 -26.92 -14.20
N GLU A 322 1.11 -26.42 -14.62
CA GLU A 322 0.96 -25.60 -15.82
C GLU A 322 1.54 -24.20 -15.63
N PHE A 323 1.36 -23.61 -14.42
CA PHE A 323 1.87 -22.32 -14.06
C PHE A 323 2.72 -22.38 -12.79
N THR A 324 3.75 -21.56 -12.75
CA THR A 324 4.36 -21.06 -11.54
C THR A 324 3.80 -19.68 -11.26
N LEU A 325 3.29 -19.50 -10.05
CA LEU A 325 2.75 -18.23 -9.56
C LEU A 325 3.67 -17.72 -8.47
N THR A 326 3.99 -16.44 -8.50
CA THR A 326 4.79 -15.79 -7.45
C THR A 326 3.99 -14.64 -6.87
N SER A 327 3.92 -14.56 -5.56
CA SER A 327 3.33 -13.47 -4.79
C SER A 327 4.34 -12.95 -3.76
N GLU A 328 3.95 -11.98 -2.94
CA GLU A 328 4.75 -11.48 -1.81
C GLU A 328 5.02 -12.55 -0.73
N ASP A 329 4.19 -13.59 -0.65
CA ASP A 329 4.28 -14.61 0.38
C ASP A 329 5.04 -15.86 -0.05
N GLY A 330 5.19 -16.09 -1.36
CA GLY A 330 5.86 -17.30 -1.82
C GLY A 330 5.70 -17.61 -3.30
N ILE A 331 6.14 -18.82 -3.62
CA ILE A 331 6.10 -19.44 -4.95
C ILE A 331 5.11 -20.59 -4.92
N TYR A 332 4.21 -20.64 -5.89
CA TYR A 332 3.13 -21.63 -5.98
C TYR A 332 3.13 -22.33 -7.34
N GLY A 333 2.67 -23.57 -7.35
CA GLY A 333 2.32 -24.30 -8.55
C GLY A 333 0.81 -24.33 -8.75
N TYR A 334 0.33 -24.22 -9.99
CA TYR A 334 -1.08 -24.24 -10.30
C TYR A 334 -1.40 -24.90 -11.62
N ASN A 335 -2.45 -25.74 -11.63
CA ASN A 335 -3.05 -26.24 -12.87
C ASN A 335 -4.48 -25.74 -12.97
N PRO A 336 -4.94 -25.27 -14.14
CA PRO A 336 -6.35 -24.97 -14.35
C PRO A 336 -7.23 -26.19 -13.98
N GLY A 337 -8.15 -25.97 -13.04
CA GLY A 337 -9.01 -27.01 -12.49
C GLY A 337 -8.59 -27.53 -11.11
N ASP A 338 -7.45 -27.12 -10.57
CA ASP A 338 -7.11 -27.35 -9.16
C ASP A 338 -8.01 -26.51 -8.24
N ASN A 339 -8.16 -26.92 -6.99
CA ASN A 339 -8.97 -26.18 -6.00
C ASN A 339 -8.29 -24.90 -5.48
N GLY A 340 -7.07 -24.60 -5.91
CA GLY A 340 -6.26 -23.46 -5.53
C GLY A 340 -4.78 -23.69 -5.78
N PRO A 341 -3.95 -22.63 -5.65
CA PRO A 341 -2.50 -22.74 -5.79
C PRO A 341 -1.90 -23.64 -4.71
N THR A 342 -0.93 -24.44 -5.10
CA THR A 342 -0.14 -25.27 -4.17
C THR A 342 1.15 -24.55 -3.84
N GLU A 343 1.37 -24.24 -2.57
CA GLU A 343 2.61 -23.59 -2.12
C GLU A 343 3.81 -24.51 -2.35
N LEU A 344 4.79 -24.00 -3.08
CA LEU A 344 6.07 -24.69 -3.36
C LEU A 344 7.17 -24.16 -2.45
N CYS A 345 7.22 -22.85 -2.21
CA CYS A 345 8.15 -22.16 -1.35
C CYS A 345 7.41 -21.07 -0.58
N SER A 346 7.48 -21.11 0.75
CA SER A 346 6.98 -20.02 1.60
C SER A 346 8.12 -19.07 1.94
N TYR A 347 8.00 -17.82 1.59
CA TYR A 347 9.01 -16.80 1.91
C TYR A 347 9.06 -16.56 3.41
N THR A 348 7.91 -16.43 4.07
CA THR A 348 7.83 -16.24 5.52
C THR A 348 8.41 -17.42 6.30
N ASN A 349 8.08 -18.66 5.92
CA ASN A 349 8.64 -19.83 6.57
C ASN A 349 10.16 -19.95 6.37
N SER A 350 10.67 -19.31 5.32
CA SER A 350 12.08 -19.30 4.94
C SER A 350 12.85 -18.07 5.44
N ASP A 351 12.19 -17.16 6.17
CA ASP A 351 12.73 -15.86 6.63
C ASP A 351 13.25 -14.97 5.49
N LEU A 352 12.61 -15.06 4.32
CA LEU A 352 12.88 -14.23 3.16
C LEU A 352 12.02 -12.97 3.19
N ASP A 353 12.69 -11.84 3.09
CA ASP A 353 12.03 -10.54 2.98
C ASP A 353 11.95 -10.13 1.51
N MET A 354 10.75 -10.15 0.94
CA MET A 354 10.48 -9.75 -0.45
C MET A 354 9.62 -8.47 -0.51
N THR A 355 9.50 -7.75 0.60
CA THR A 355 8.63 -6.57 0.70
C THR A 355 9.33 -5.29 0.29
N SER A 356 10.67 -5.25 0.29
CA SER A 356 11.46 -4.05 0.03
C SER A 356 11.85 -3.87 -1.44
N GLY A 357 11.35 -4.71 -2.35
CA GLY A 357 11.82 -4.66 -3.72
C GLY A 357 11.04 -5.50 -4.71
N ASN A 358 11.70 -5.82 -5.81
CA ASN A 358 11.10 -6.56 -6.91
C ASN A 358 11.82 -7.90 -7.13
N ALA A 359 11.07 -8.99 -7.21
CA ALA A 359 11.58 -10.30 -7.53
C ALA A 359 11.39 -10.63 -9.01
N SER A 360 12.42 -11.19 -9.65
CA SER A 360 12.27 -11.81 -10.98
C SER A 360 11.43 -13.08 -10.89
N SER A 361 10.94 -13.56 -12.02
CA SER A 361 10.33 -14.90 -12.08
C SER A 361 11.31 -15.97 -11.59
N PRO A 362 10.88 -16.91 -10.72
CA PRO A 362 11.74 -17.94 -10.18
C PRO A 362 12.16 -18.94 -11.26
N ILE A 363 13.44 -19.33 -11.22
CA ILE A 363 14.00 -20.33 -12.12
C ILE A 363 14.25 -21.62 -11.35
N PHE A 364 13.54 -22.67 -11.72
CA PHE A 364 13.77 -24.01 -11.16
C PHE A 364 15.00 -24.66 -11.81
N LEU A 365 15.97 -25.01 -10.99
CA LEU A 365 17.18 -25.69 -11.40
C LEU A 365 16.95 -27.20 -11.49
N ASP A 366 17.80 -27.90 -12.29
CA ASP A 366 17.64 -29.34 -12.54
C ASP A 366 17.87 -30.20 -11.28
N ASP A 367 18.53 -29.65 -10.27
CA ASP A 367 18.76 -30.29 -8.97
C ASP A 367 17.67 -30.00 -7.92
N GLY A 368 16.60 -29.28 -8.31
CA GLY A 368 15.46 -28.97 -7.47
C GLY A 368 15.59 -27.69 -6.62
N ARG A 369 16.71 -26.97 -6.75
CA ARG A 369 16.87 -25.63 -6.17
C ARG A 369 16.12 -24.59 -7.00
N ILE A 370 15.88 -23.41 -6.42
CA ILE A 370 15.23 -22.29 -7.08
C ILE A 370 16.20 -21.12 -7.09
N LEU A 371 16.47 -20.56 -8.27
CA LEU A 371 17.18 -19.29 -8.42
C LEU A 371 16.16 -18.16 -8.47
N LEU A 372 16.40 -17.12 -7.68
CA LEU A 372 15.55 -15.94 -7.60
C LEU A 372 16.44 -14.69 -7.54
N CYS A 373 16.22 -13.74 -8.43
CA CYS A 373 16.84 -12.42 -8.33
C CYS A 373 15.84 -11.46 -7.69
N PHE A 374 16.32 -10.73 -6.71
CA PHE A 374 15.55 -9.74 -5.98
C PHE A 374 16.33 -8.42 -5.96
N TYR A 375 15.73 -7.34 -6.43
CA TYR A 375 16.29 -6.01 -6.30
C TYR A 375 15.68 -5.31 -5.10
N ASP A 376 16.51 -5.05 -4.10
CA ASP A 376 16.10 -4.34 -2.89
C ASP A 376 16.23 -2.83 -3.12
N TYR A 377 15.11 -2.13 -3.11
CA TYR A 377 15.05 -0.67 -3.28
C TYR A 377 15.72 0.11 -2.15
N GLU A 378 15.81 -0.44 -0.96
CA GLU A 378 16.43 0.27 0.16
C GLU A 378 17.96 0.25 0.10
N SER A 379 18.53 -0.91 -0.18
CA SER A 379 19.97 -1.04 -0.38
C SER A 379 20.41 -0.62 -1.78
N SER A 380 19.47 -0.50 -2.73
CA SER A 380 19.75 -0.33 -4.15
C SER A 380 20.66 -1.42 -4.72
N GLN A 381 20.49 -2.66 -4.26
CA GLN A 381 21.32 -3.80 -4.63
C GLN A 381 20.47 -5.00 -5.05
N ASN A 382 21.09 -5.85 -5.87
CA ASN A 382 20.52 -7.14 -6.20
C ASN A 382 20.93 -8.21 -5.19
N ASP A 383 19.95 -8.96 -4.73
CA ASP A 383 20.14 -10.24 -4.07
C ASP A 383 19.86 -11.37 -5.07
N VAL A 384 20.88 -12.08 -5.48
CA VAL A 384 20.73 -13.29 -6.27
C VAL A 384 20.72 -14.48 -5.31
N LEU A 385 19.55 -15.06 -5.12
CA LEU A 385 19.30 -16.09 -4.12
C LEU A 385 19.19 -17.47 -4.77
N VAL A 386 19.88 -18.44 -4.20
CA VAL A 386 19.71 -19.87 -4.52
C VAL A 386 19.01 -20.53 -3.34
N LEU A 387 17.75 -20.85 -3.54
CA LEU A 387 16.89 -21.43 -2.51
C LEU A 387 16.98 -22.96 -2.53
N SER A 388 17.39 -23.54 -1.41
CA SER A 388 17.48 -24.99 -1.22
C SER A 388 16.45 -25.45 -0.21
N LYS A 389 15.62 -26.43 -0.57
CA LYS A 389 14.58 -26.96 0.34
C LYS A 389 15.20 -27.60 1.57
N VAL A 390 14.67 -27.28 2.74
CA VAL A 390 15.15 -27.76 4.04
C VAL A 390 14.11 -28.70 4.64
N ASP A 391 14.60 -29.82 5.21
CA ASP A 391 13.75 -30.68 6.03
C ASP A 391 13.43 -29.97 7.35
N PRO A 392 12.15 -29.80 7.72
CA PRO A 392 11.75 -29.14 8.97
C PRO A 392 12.43 -29.74 10.21
N SER A 393 12.76 -31.04 10.19
CA SER A 393 13.49 -31.68 11.29
C SER A 393 14.89 -31.15 11.52
N MET A 394 15.49 -30.53 10.52
CA MET A 394 16.83 -29.92 10.58
C MET A 394 16.81 -28.44 11.01
N VAL A 395 15.64 -27.80 11.05
CA VAL A 395 15.50 -26.41 11.49
C VAL A 395 15.54 -26.35 13.01
N LYS A 396 16.18 -25.31 13.58
CA LYS A 396 16.14 -25.07 15.03
C LYS A 396 14.69 -24.95 15.49
N GLU A 397 14.33 -25.69 16.53
CA GLU A 397 12.98 -25.63 17.08
C GLU A 397 12.74 -24.29 17.76
N LYS A 398 11.72 -23.56 17.30
CA LYS A 398 11.21 -22.32 17.87
C LYS A 398 9.68 -22.42 17.91
N TYR A 399 9.06 -21.72 18.85
CA TYR A 399 7.60 -21.62 18.89
C TYR A 399 7.10 -20.64 17.84
N ILE A 400 6.01 -20.97 17.16
CA ILE A 400 5.39 -20.14 16.15
C ILE A 400 4.44 -19.14 16.81
N ILE A 401 4.56 -17.88 16.37
CA ILE A 401 3.61 -16.80 16.65
C ILE A 401 3.00 -16.41 15.31
N THR A 402 1.70 -16.61 15.18
CA THR A 402 0.98 -16.20 13.96
C THR A 402 0.51 -14.77 14.11
N VAL A 403 0.96 -13.90 13.21
CA VAL A 403 0.52 -12.51 13.12
C VAL A 403 -0.40 -12.39 11.91
N GLY A 404 -1.60 -11.84 12.08
CA GLY A 404 -2.55 -11.80 10.97
C GLY A 404 -3.56 -10.67 11.05
N GLY A 405 -4.09 -10.30 9.89
CA GLY A 405 -5.12 -9.29 9.70
C GLY A 405 -5.47 -9.16 8.22
N ARG A 406 -6.39 -8.27 7.91
CA ARG A 406 -6.71 -7.92 6.53
C ARG A 406 -5.50 -7.31 5.83
N TYR A 407 -4.78 -6.47 6.53
CA TYR A 407 -3.58 -5.79 6.10
C TYR A 407 -2.45 -6.13 7.05
N ILE A 408 -1.28 -6.44 6.53
CA ILE A 408 -0.05 -6.58 7.32
C ILE A 408 0.88 -5.46 6.89
N ASP A 409 1.10 -4.50 7.80
CA ASP A 409 2.01 -3.39 7.56
C ASP A 409 3.40 -3.92 7.17
N TYR A 410 3.92 -3.48 6.02
CA TYR A 410 5.18 -4.00 5.46
C TYR A 410 6.39 -3.68 6.33
N GLN A 411 6.42 -2.54 7.03
CA GLN A 411 7.51 -2.17 7.93
C GLN A 411 7.54 -3.09 9.14
N ILE A 412 6.37 -3.41 9.69
CA ILE A 412 6.23 -4.38 10.77
C ILE A 412 6.59 -5.79 10.26
N LYS A 413 6.08 -6.22 9.10
CA LYS A 413 6.42 -7.52 8.49
C LYS A 413 7.93 -7.70 8.39
N ARG A 414 8.62 -6.70 7.87
CA ARG A 414 10.07 -6.66 7.73
C ARG A 414 10.81 -6.71 9.07
N ALA A 415 10.39 -5.90 10.04
CA ALA A 415 10.97 -5.91 11.38
C ALA A 415 10.82 -7.28 12.05
N LEU A 416 9.66 -7.94 11.86
CA LEU A 416 9.41 -9.26 12.42
C LEU A 416 10.18 -10.37 11.71
N LEU A 417 10.45 -10.27 10.41
CA LEU A 417 11.38 -11.16 9.72
C LEU A 417 12.82 -10.99 10.25
N LYS A 418 13.23 -9.76 10.57
CA LYS A 418 14.51 -9.50 11.24
C LYS A 418 14.53 -10.11 12.65
N PHE A 419 13.45 -9.97 13.42
CA PHE A 419 13.27 -10.62 14.72
C PHE A 419 13.42 -12.13 14.59
N ASN A 420 12.85 -12.78 13.60
CA ASN A 420 12.98 -14.23 13.37
C ASN A 420 14.43 -14.70 13.27
N ARG A 421 15.30 -13.89 12.67
CA ARG A 421 16.73 -14.21 12.51
C ARG A 421 17.50 -14.12 13.82
N THR A 422 17.06 -13.27 14.76
CA THR A 422 17.75 -13.00 16.03
C THR A 422 17.17 -13.74 17.22
N SER A 423 15.87 -14.02 17.22
CA SER A 423 15.20 -14.75 18.29
C SER A 423 15.59 -16.20 18.31
N ASP A 424 15.89 -16.72 19.49
CA ASP A 424 16.23 -18.14 19.73
C ASP A 424 15.03 -19.01 20.08
N GLU A 425 13.92 -18.42 20.52
CA GLU A 425 12.78 -19.12 21.09
C GLU A 425 11.52 -19.02 20.23
N TYR A 426 11.31 -17.88 19.55
CA TYR A 426 10.09 -17.62 18.79
C TYR A 426 10.37 -17.36 17.32
N LYS A 427 9.40 -17.69 16.47
CA LYS A 427 9.36 -17.37 15.05
C LYS A 427 7.98 -16.85 14.69
N VAL A 428 7.94 -15.70 14.05
CA VAL A 428 6.72 -15.12 13.51
C VAL A 428 6.44 -15.70 12.14
N VAL A 429 5.18 -16.04 11.90
CA VAL A 429 4.64 -16.31 10.56
C VAL A 429 3.44 -15.40 10.32
N PHE A 430 3.18 -15.08 9.05
CA PHE A 430 2.12 -14.14 8.70
C PHE A 430 0.91 -14.87 8.11
N LYS A 431 -0.27 -14.35 8.41
CA LYS A 431 -1.54 -14.81 7.86
C LYS A 431 -2.29 -13.61 7.30
N ASP A 432 -2.10 -13.37 6.01
CA ASP A 432 -2.77 -12.31 5.29
C ASP A 432 -4.17 -12.76 4.88
N TYR A 433 -5.18 -11.96 5.25
CA TYR A 433 -6.58 -12.21 4.94
C TYR A 433 -7.07 -11.39 3.74
N SER A 434 -6.30 -10.43 3.22
CA SER A 434 -6.70 -9.62 2.06
C SER A 434 -7.07 -10.44 0.84
N LYS A 435 -6.47 -11.62 0.70
CA LYS A 435 -6.76 -12.59 -0.36
C LYS A 435 -8.21 -13.07 -0.43
N TYR A 436 -9.02 -12.84 0.63
CA TYR A 436 -10.44 -13.19 0.65
C TYR A 436 -11.33 -12.01 0.23
N ASP A 437 -10.77 -10.82 0.03
CA ASP A 437 -11.48 -9.66 -0.44
C ASP A 437 -11.74 -9.75 -1.94
N THR A 438 -12.99 -9.61 -2.33
CA THR A 438 -13.42 -9.62 -3.74
C THR A 438 -14.48 -8.57 -3.98
N GLN A 439 -14.67 -8.18 -5.22
CA GLN A 439 -15.78 -7.30 -5.60
C GLN A 439 -17.15 -7.98 -5.29
N ALA A 440 -17.24 -9.29 -5.36
CA ALA A 440 -18.49 -10.02 -5.10
C ALA A 440 -18.90 -9.98 -3.62
N ASN A 441 -17.97 -9.72 -2.71
CA ASN A 441 -18.22 -9.57 -1.27
C ASN A 441 -17.99 -8.11 -0.78
N ASP A 442 -18.02 -7.14 -1.70
CA ASP A 442 -17.79 -5.72 -1.41
C ASP A 442 -16.48 -5.48 -0.62
N TYR A 443 -15.45 -6.30 -0.91
CA TYR A 443 -14.14 -6.27 -0.24
C TYR A 443 -14.18 -6.47 1.29
N ASN A 444 -15.18 -7.25 1.78
CA ASN A 444 -15.33 -7.59 3.21
C ASN A 444 -14.95 -9.04 3.55
N GLY A 445 -14.49 -9.82 2.58
CA GLY A 445 -14.17 -11.25 2.76
C GLY A 445 -13.04 -11.50 3.75
N ALA A 446 -12.08 -10.58 3.84
CA ALA A 446 -11.00 -10.65 4.83
C ALA A 446 -11.52 -10.65 6.27
N TYR A 447 -12.47 -9.77 6.60
CA TYR A 447 -13.05 -9.69 7.94
C TYR A 447 -13.89 -10.92 8.26
N GLU A 448 -14.70 -11.40 7.30
CA GLU A 448 -15.49 -12.63 7.49
C GLU A 448 -14.60 -13.86 7.75
N ALA A 449 -13.49 -13.97 7.03
CA ALA A 449 -12.54 -15.07 7.21
C ALA A 449 -11.80 -14.96 8.55
N LEU A 450 -11.35 -13.75 8.93
CA LEU A 450 -10.71 -13.51 10.22
C LEU A 450 -11.65 -13.78 11.38
N ASP A 451 -12.89 -13.30 11.32
CA ASP A 451 -13.94 -13.56 12.32
C ASP A 451 -14.19 -15.05 12.51
N LYS A 452 -14.28 -15.80 11.41
CA LYS A 452 -14.46 -17.24 11.44
C LYS A 452 -13.31 -17.94 12.16
N ASP A 453 -12.08 -17.54 11.89
CA ASP A 453 -10.91 -18.13 12.52
C ASP A 453 -10.83 -17.78 13.99
N ILE A 454 -11.10 -16.54 14.37
CA ILE A 454 -11.18 -16.09 15.76
C ILE A 454 -12.26 -16.88 16.53
N LEU A 455 -13.45 -17.05 15.96
CA LEU A 455 -14.55 -17.77 16.58
C LEU A 455 -14.30 -19.27 16.68
N SER A 456 -13.60 -19.86 15.72
CA SER A 456 -13.24 -21.29 15.71
C SER A 456 -12.20 -21.65 16.76
N LYS A 457 -11.41 -20.69 17.24
CA LYS A 457 -10.29 -20.83 18.19
C LYS A 457 -9.17 -21.77 17.74
N ASN A 458 -9.18 -22.26 16.52
CA ASN A 458 -8.21 -23.23 16.04
C ASN A 458 -7.14 -22.60 15.14
N ASP A 459 -7.52 -21.61 14.35
CA ASP A 459 -6.66 -20.97 13.35
C ASP A 459 -6.57 -19.45 13.53
N ALA A 460 -7.06 -18.93 14.67
CA ALA A 460 -6.97 -17.50 14.95
C ALA A 460 -5.52 -17.05 15.10
N PRO A 461 -5.15 -15.89 14.56
CA PRO A 461 -3.83 -15.32 14.80
C PRO A 461 -3.56 -15.11 16.29
N ASP A 462 -2.30 -15.24 16.69
CA ASP A 462 -1.83 -14.97 18.06
C ASP A 462 -1.72 -13.46 18.30
N ILE A 463 -1.33 -12.71 17.28
CA ILE A 463 -1.36 -11.24 17.24
C ILE A 463 -2.23 -10.84 16.06
N ILE A 464 -3.14 -9.90 16.30
CA ILE A 464 -4.12 -9.43 15.32
C ILE A 464 -3.80 -7.98 14.97
N PHE A 465 -3.64 -7.69 13.67
CA PHE A 465 -3.69 -6.34 13.16
C PHE A 465 -5.13 -5.84 13.21
N VAL A 466 -5.35 -4.79 13.97
CA VAL A 466 -6.68 -4.23 14.22
C VAL A 466 -6.96 -3.15 13.20
N ASP A 467 -7.97 -3.38 12.37
CA ASP A 467 -8.52 -2.38 11.49
C ASP A 467 -9.78 -1.79 12.12
N THR A 468 -9.66 -0.56 12.59
CA THR A 468 -10.74 0.11 13.32
C THR A 468 -11.90 0.55 12.43
N TYR A 469 -11.72 0.55 11.10
CA TYR A 469 -12.78 0.94 10.15
C TYR A 469 -13.69 -0.22 9.75
N GLY A 470 -13.17 -1.43 9.67
CA GLY A 470 -13.91 -2.59 9.18
C GLY A 470 -14.13 -3.71 10.19
N MET A 471 -13.38 -3.71 11.30
CA MET A 471 -13.42 -4.77 12.32
C MET A 471 -14.29 -4.36 13.52
N ASP A 472 -15.19 -5.26 13.97
CA ASP A 472 -15.94 -5.08 15.21
C ASP A 472 -15.06 -5.39 16.44
N TYR A 473 -13.98 -4.61 16.60
CA TYR A 473 -13.00 -4.79 17.67
C TYR A 473 -13.59 -4.63 19.09
N LYS A 474 -14.64 -3.79 19.26
CA LYS A 474 -15.32 -3.62 20.55
C LYS A 474 -16.01 -4.92 20.97
N SER A 475 -16.63 -5.64 20.04
CA SER A 475 -17.19 -6.97 20.30
C SER A 475 -16.11 -7.98 20.70
N TYR A 476 -14.92 -7.90 20.10
CA TYR A 476 -13.81 -8.78 20.50
C TYR A 476 -13.32 -8.49 21.91
N ILE A 477 -13.24 -7.22 22.29
CA ILE A 477 -12.91 -6.82 23.67
C ILE A 477 -13.98 -7.35 24.64
N ALA A 478 -15.26 -7.11 24.37
CA ALA A 478 -16.38 -7.56 25.21
C ALA A 478 -16.43 -9.09 25.36
N LYS A 479 -16.01 -9.83 24.32
CA LYS A 479 -15.91 -11.30 24.35
C LYS A 479 -14.61 -11.81 24.99
N GLY A 480 -13.72 -10.94 25.44
CA GLY A 480 -12.44 -11.30 26.04
C GLY A 480 -11.46 -11.95 25.03
N ILE A 481 -11.56 -11.59 23.75
CA ILE A 481 -10.65 -12.08 22.69
C ILE A 481 -9.34 -11.30 22.74
N PHE A 482 -9.38 -10.00 22.98
CA PHE A 482 -8.17 -9.20 23.14
C PHE A 482 -7.68 -9.23 24.58
N ALA A 483 -6.39 -9.44 24.76
CA ALA A 483 -5.74 -9.41 26.05
C ALA A 483 -5.53 -7.96 26.51
N ASP A 484 -5.67 -7.74 27.82
CA ASP A 484 -5.33 -6.46 28.44
C ASP A 484 -3.79 -6.31 28.51
N LEU A 485 -3.24 -5.43 27.71
CA LEU A 485 -1.79 -5.24 27.53
C LEU A 485 -1.15 -4.60 28.76
N GLU A 486 -1.88 -3.80 29.55
CA GLU A 486 -1.34 -3.23 30.79
C GLU A 486 -0.87 -4.31 31.76
N LYS A 487 -1.53 -5.47 31.79
CA LYS A 487 -1.12 -6.59 32.62
C LYS A 487 0.24 -7.16 32.25
N TYR A 488 0.58 -7.16 30.96
CA TYR A 488 1.90 -7.57 30.47
C TYR A 488 2.94 -6.51 30.78
N MET A 489 2.61 -5.23 30.55
CA MET A 489 3.49 -4.10 30.87
C MET A 489 3.84 -4.07 32.37
N ASP A 490 2.85 -4.29 33.23
CA ASP A 490 3.04 -4.27 34.71
C ASP A 490 3.78 -5.51 35.23
N ALA A 491 3.66 -6.64 34.56
CA ALA A 491 4.33 -7.87 34.93
C ALA A 491 5.78 -7.96 34.48
N ASP A 492 6.16 -7.21 33.45
CA ASP A 492 7.51 -7.20 32.88
C ASP A 492 8.39 -6.15 33.57
N GLU A 493 9.22 -6.57 34.51
CA GLU A 493 10.15 -5.67 35.22
C GLU A 493 11.16 -4.95 34.29
N ALA A 494 11.36 -5.44 33.08
CA ALA A 494 12.24 -4.83 32.09
C ALA A 494 11.54 -3.77 31.22
N PHE A 495 10.22 -3.67 31.30
CA PHE A 495 9.43 -2.69 30.56
C PHE A 495 9.09 -1.49 31.42
N ASN A 496 9.49 -0.29 30.98
CA ASN A 496 9.22 0.95 31.68
C ASN A 496 8.25 1.83 30.89
N LYS A 497 7.00 1.94 31.33
CA LYS A 497 5.97 2.78 30.69
C LYS A 497 6.39 4.27 30.59
N ASP A 498 7.20 4.75 31.55
CA ASP A 498 7.64 6.14 31.58
C ASP A 498 8.57 6.54 30.41
N ASP A 499 9.11 5.55 29.70
CA ASP A 499 9.93 5.79 28.50
C ASP A 499 9.10 6.20 27.26
N TYR A 500 7.78 6.10 27.34
CA TYR A 500 6.85 6.31 26.24
C TYR A 500 5.93 7.52 26.45
N LEU A 501 5.27 7.96 25.38
CA LEU A 501 4.28 9.03 25.42
C LEU A 501 3.03 8.55 26.18
N ALA A 502 2.89 8.97 27.44
CA ALA A 502 1.81 8.51 28.31
C ALA A 502 0.42 8.87 27.80
N ASN A 503 0.28 10.06 27.15
CA ASN A 503 -0.99 10.48 26.56
C ASN A 503 -1.47 9.56 25.45
N VAL A 504 -0.55 8.93 24.68
CA VAL A 504 -0.91 7.96 23.63
C VAL A 504 -1.54 6.72 24.28
N PHE A 505 -0.88 6.14 25.28
CA PHE A 505 -1.45 4.98 26.01
C PHE A 505 -2.79 5.30 26.67
N GLU A 506 -2.94 6.49 27.25
CA GLU A 506 -4.21 6.88 27.86
C GLU A 506 -5.32 7.08 26.84
N ALA A 507 -5.02 7.73 25.71
CA ALA A 507 -5.98 7.94 24.63
C ALA A 507 -6.38 6.61 23.95
N GLU A 508 -5.48 5.63 23.94
CA GLU A 508 -5.70 4.32 23.34
C GLU A 508 -6.56 3.37 24.20
N LYS A 509 -6.75 3.69 25.49
CA LYS A 509 -7.57 2.88 26.39
C LYS A 509 -9.04 2.82 25.97
N ILE A 510 -9.61 1.65 26.17
CA ILE A 510 -11.05 1.39 26.00
C ILE A 510 -11.59 0.91 27.35
N ASN A 511 -12.56 1.62 27.91
CA ASN A 511 -13.11 1.33 29.25
C ASN A 511 -12.02 1.26 30.34
N GLY A 512 -10.99 2.08 30.25
CA GLY A 512 -9.89 2.15 31.20
C GLY A 512 -8.82 1.06 31.07
N HIS A 513 -8.85 0.24 30.01
CA HIS A 513 -7.90 -0.83 29.73
C HIS A 513 -7.25 -0.68 28.36
N LEU A 514 -6.00 -1.12 28.22
CA LEU A 514 -5.23 -1.08 26.98
C LEU A 514 -5.30 -2.45 26.30
N TYR A 515 -6.08 -2.55 25.22
CA TYR A 515 -6.26 -3.80 24.46
C TYR A 515 -5.47 -3.85 23.16
N THR A 516 -5.09 -2.69 22.65
CA THR A 516 -4.31 -2.53 21.42
C THR A 516 -3.07 -1.71 21.70
N ILE A 517 -2.13 -1.71 20.79
CA ILE A 517 -0.94 -0.87 20.81
C ILE A 517 -0.59 -0.40 19.42
N ALA A 518 -0.41 0.92 19.28
CA ALA A 518 0.10 1.55 18.06
C ALA A 518 1.60 1.86 18.24
N PRO A 519 2.51 1.15 17.55
CA PRO A 519 3.95 1.40 17.68
C PRO A 519 4.38 2.76 17.13
N SER A 520 3.60 3.32 16.19
CA SER A 520 3.84 4.63 15.61
C SER A 520 2.51 5.33 15.31
N ILE A 521 2.56 6.65 15.32
CA ILE A 521 1.38 7.50 15.16
C ILE A 521 1.68 8.69 14.26
N SER A 522 0.64 9.30 13.75
CA SER A 522 0.60 10.70 13.34
C SER A 522 -0.47 11.42 14.16
N PHE A 523 -0.63 12.71 13.98
CA PHE A 523 -1.76 13.40 14.60
C PHE A 523 -2.37 14.41 13.65
N GLN A 524 -3.63 14.73 13.89
CA GLN A 524 -4.40 15.65 13.08
C GLN A 524 -4.85 16.83 13.92
N THR A 525 -4.83 18.00 13.31
CA THR A 525 -5.30 19.23 13.91
C THR A 525 -5.88 20.15 12.84
N LEU A 526 -6.62 21.16 13.23
CA LEU A 526 -7.02 22.21 12.33
C LEU A 526 -6.03 23.36 12.40
N ALA A 527 -5.53 23.79 11.22
CA ALA A 527 -4.67 24.96 11.08
C ALA A 527 -5.48 26.10 10.46
N GLY A 528 -5.36 27.30 11.01
CA GLY A 528 -5.99 28.52 10.49
C GLY A 528 -5.05 29.69 10.55
N LYS A 529 -5.41 30.78 9.85
CA LYS A 529 -4.61 32.02 9.85
C LYS A 529 -4.49 32.61 11.24
N LYS A 530 -3.29 32.95 11.66
CA LYS A 530 -3.04 33.58 12.97
C LYS A 530 -3.72 34.95 13.08
N SER A 531 -3.86 35.66 11.99
CA SER A 531 -4.62 36.91 11.94
C SER A 531 -6.12 36.74 12.27
N VAL A 532 -6.67 35.53 12.08
CA VAL A 532 -8.07 35.19 12.37
C VAL A 532 -8.22 34.56 13.75
N PHE A 533 -7.35 33.61 14.09
CA PHE A 533 -7.50 32.78 15.28
C PHE A 533 -6.62 33.23 16.46
N GLY A 534 -5.66 34.14 16.23
CA GLY A 534 -4.74 34.61 17.28
C GLY A 534 -3.90 33.48 17.84
N ASP A 535 -3.74 33.44 19.15
CA ASP A 535 -2.99 32.41 19.89
C ASP A 535 -3.91 31.27 20.41
N LYS A 536 -5.05 31.08 19.78
CA LYS A 536 -6.01 30.03 20.14
C LYS A 536 -5.43 28.64 19.87
N THR A 537 -5.52 27.75 20.85
CA THR A 537 -5.03 26.35 20.77
C THR A 537 -6.17 25.32 20.91
N HIS A 538 -7.37 25.78 21.22
CA HIS A 538 -8.58 24.96 21.34
C HIS A 538 -9.81 25.83 21.17
N TRP A 539 -10.94 25.24 20.88
CA TRP A 539 -12.23 25.91 20.79
C TRP A 539 -13.40 24.92 20.94
N THR A 540 -14.55 25.49 21.25
CA THR A 540 -15.78 24.71 21.42
C THR A 540 -16.54 24.56 20.10
N MET A 541 -17.43 23.58 20.01
CA MET A 541 -18.35 23.41 18.88
C MET A 541 -19.23 24.65 18.70
N LYS A 542 -19.61 25.31 19.79
CA LYS A 542 -20.38 26.55 19.73
C LYS A 542 -19.61 27.67 19.02
N GLU A 543 -18.33 27.87 19.38
CA GLU A 543 -17.49 28.87 18.73
C GLU A 543 -17.28 28.56 17.25
N PHE A 544 -17.12 27.29 16.93
CA PHE A 544 -17.02 26.82 15.54
C PHE A 544 -18.28 27.16 14.74
N LEU A 545 -19.47 26.88 15.29
CA LEU A 545 -20.74 27.18 14.65
C LEU A 545 -21.02 28.69 14.54
N GLU A 546 -20.62 29.47 15.53
CA GLU A 546 -20.72 30.94 15.47
C GLU A 546 -19.91 31.48 14.29
N MET A 547 -18.69 30.96 14.09
CA MET A 547 -17.88 31.31 12.92
C MET A 547 -18.50 30.80 11.62
N HIS A 548 -18.93 29.52 11.57
CA HIS A 548 -19.61 28.96 10.40
C HIS A 548 -20.80 29.83 9.94
N ARG A 549 -21.64 30.25 10.88
CA ARG A 549 -22.81 31.11 10.59
C ARG A 549 -22.45 32.54 10.17
N SER A 550 -21.24 32.99 10.47
CA SER A 550 -20.73 34.30 10.10
C SER A 550 -20.06 34.34 8.72
N LEU A 551 -19.91 33.21 8.06
CA LEU A 551 -19.29 33.16 6.74
C LEU A 551 -20.03 33.96 5.70
N GLY A 552 -19.30 34.64 4.83
CA GLY A 552 -19.80 35.35 3.67
C GLY A 552 -20.09 34.42 2.50
N GLU A 553 -20.69 34.97 1.46
CA GLU A 553 -20.93 34.24 0.22
C GLU A 553 -19.59 33.80 -0.40
N GLY A 554 -19.46 32.50 -0.72
CA GLY A 554 -18.23 31.89 -1.26
C GLY A 554 -17.17 31.59 -0.21
N GLU A 555 -17.45 31.79 1.08
CA GLU A 555 -16.56 31.35 2.16
C GLU A 555 -17.00 30.00 2.74
N GLN A 556 -16.03 29.23 3.21
CA GLN A 556 -16.25 27.93 3.86
C GLN A 556 -15.33 27.72 5.04
N MET A 557 -15.74 26.86 5.98
CA MET A 557 -14.89 26.49 7.12
C MET A 557 -13.73 25.62 6.66
N LEU A 558 -14.00 24.54 5.96
CA LEU A 558 -13.07 23.54 5.49
C LEU A 558 -13.39 23.22 4.02
N SER A 559 -12.37 22.91 3.24
CA SER A 559 -12.54 22.38 1.89
C SER A 559 -13.09 20.94 1.94
N GLU A 560 -13.82 20.54 0.91
CA GLU A 560 -14.33 19.18 0.72
C GLU A 560 -15.14 18.60 1.89
N SER A 561 -15.70 19.45 2.72
CA SER A 561 -16.50 19.01 3.85
C SER A 561 -17.82 18.41 3.41
N THR A 562 -18.05 17.15 3.76
CA THR A 562 -19.31 16.41 3.56
C THR A 562 -19.77 15.77 4.86
N ARG A 563 -21.02 15.30 4.91
CA ARG A 563 -21.56 14.66 6.11
C ARG A 563 -20.88 13.33 6.40
N ASP A 564 -20.58 12.55 5.36
CA ASP A 564 -19.91 11.25 5.46
C ASP A 564 -18.39 11.36 5.59
N GLY A 565 -17.79 12.44 5.12
CA GLY A 565 -16.37 12.73 5.28
C GLY A 565 -16.05 13.43 6.59
N TYR A 566 -15.93 14.76 6.56
CA TYR A 566 -15.63 15.54 7.78
C TYR A 566 -16.66 15.42 8.88
N GLY A 567 -17.91 15.13 8.52
CA GLY A 567 -18.95 14.82 9.47
C GLY A 567 -18.63 13.63 10.34
N SER A 568 -18.00 12.59 9.76
CA SER A 568 -17.59 11.41 10.51
C SER A 568 -16.51 11.73 11.55
N VAL A 569 -15.56 12.60 11.24
CA VAL A 569 -14.54 13.06 12.21
C VAL A 569 -15.18 13.78 13.40
N MET A 570 -16.15 14.65 13.15
CA MET A 570 -16.92 15.32 14.21
C MET A 570 -17.69 14.31 15.06
N LEU A 571 -18.24 13.26 14.45
CA LEU A 571 -18.94 12.20 15.16
C LEU A 571 -18.03 11.30 15.96
N MET A 572 -16.81 11.00 15.48
CA MET A 572 -15.80 10.26 16.26
C MET A 572 -15.42 11.00 17.55
N ILE A 573 -15.22 12.31 17.48
CA ILE A 573 -14.97 13.12 18.66
C ILE A 573 -16.20 13.08 19.58
N ALA A 574 -17.38 13.23 19.01
CA ALA A 574 -18.63 13.20 19.75
C ALA A 574 -18.86 11.87 20.50
N GLU A 575 -18.50 10.73 19.92
CA GLU A 575 -18.57 9.45 20.61
C GLU A 575 -17.79 9.45 21.93
N ASN A 576 -16.57 9.98 21.91
CA ASN A 576 -15.72 10.08 23.11
C ASN A 576 -16.25 11.08 24.14
N GLU A 577 -17.00 12.08 23.72
CA GLU A 577 -17.53 13.14 24.61
C GLU A 577 -18.95 12.85 25.13
N PHE A 578 -19.76 12.12 24.35
CA PHE A 578 -21.19 11.86 24.69
C PHE A 578 -21.46 10.46 25.22
N ILE A 579 -20.43 9.62 25.36
CA ILE A 579 -20.50 8.33 26.02
C ILE A 579 -19.47 8.31 27.14
N ASP A 580 -19.91 8.26 28.40
CA ASP A 580 -18.98 8.16 29.53
C ASP A 580 -18.49 6.72 29.77
N ASP A 581 -17.47 6.54 30.62
CA ASP A 581 -16.91 5.23 30.99
C ASP A 581 -17.96 4.27 31.61
N ASN A 582 -19.05 4.79 32.10
CA ASN A 582 -20.17 4.01 32.62
C ASN A 582 -21.19 3.65 31.52
N GLY A 583 -20.98 4.11 30.27
CA GLY A 583 -21.89 3.92 29.15
C GLY A 583 -23.14 4.77 29.22
N ASN A 584 -23.12 5.84 29.99
CA ASN A 584 -24.21 6.81 29.94
C ASN A 584 -24.04 7.65 28.67
N CYS A 585 -25.15 7.80 27.95
CA CYS A 585 -25.16 8.54 26.68
C CYS A 585 -25.87 9.87 26.85
N THR A 586 -25.30 10.93 26.27
CA THR A 586 -25.81 12.31 26.32
C THR A 586 -25.97 12.93 24.95
N PHE A 587 -26.29 12.12 23.93
CA PHE A 587 -26.54 12.59 22.55
C PHE A 587 -27.79 13.47 22.39
N ASN A 588 -28.56 13.69 23.43
CA ASN A 588 -29.68 14.63 23.41
C ASN A 588 -29.32 15.99 24.06
N SER A 589 -28.05 16.27 24.28
CA SER A 589 -27.56 17.56 24.77
C SER A 589 -27.65 18.67 23.71
N ASP A 590 -27.54 19.92 24.14
CA ASP A 590 -27.53 21.06 23.22
C ASP A 590 -26.24 21.09 22.39
N GLU A 591 -25.13 20.62 22.93
CA GLU A 591 -23.84 20.51 22.23
C GLU A 591 -23.93 19.53 21.06
N PHE A 592 -24.60 18.38 21.23
CA PHE A 592 -24.77 17.44 20.12
C PHE A 592 -25.74 17.95 19.06
N LYS A 593 -26.77 18.70 19.46
CA LYS A 593 -27.66 19.41 18.50
C LYS A 593 -26.87 20.39 17.63
N ASP A 594 -25.85 21.04 18.19
CA ASP A 594 -24.97 21.95 17.46
C ASP A 594 -24.17 21.18 16.39
N ILE A 595 -23.65 19.98 16.70
CA ILE A 595 -23.00 19.12 15.71
C ILE A 595 -23.98 18.78 14.57
N LEU A 596 -25.19 18.31 14.89
CA LEU A 596 -26.18 18.00 13.85
C LEU A 596 -26.58 19.21 13.01
N ALA A 597 -26.61 20.41 13.61
CA ALA A 597 -26.88 21.65 12.88
C ALA A 597 -25.78 21.94 11.84
N TYR A 598 -24.51 21.73 12.18
CA TYR A 598 -23.39 21.84 11.24
C TYR A 598 -23.48 20.80 10.12
N LEU A 599 -23.70 19.53 10.47
CA LEU A 599 -23.81 18.46 9.50
C LEU A 599 -24.96 18.69 8.50
N LYS A 600 -26.03 19.32 8.94
CA LYS A 600 -27.15 19.65 8.07
C LYS A 600 -26.80 20.62 6.94
N ASP A 601 -25.88 21.54 7.21
CA ASP A 601 -25.45 22.54 6.24
C ASP A 601 -24.45 21.99 5.21
N LEU A 602 -23.87 20.81 5.47
CA LEU A 602 -22.94 20.15 4.58
C LEU A 602 -23.62 19.36 3.45
N PRO A 603 -22.96 19.21 2.28
CA PRO A 603 -23.35 18.22 1.28
C PRO A 603 -23.43 16.81 1.86
N ALA A 604 -24.30 15.97 1.33
CA ALA A 604 -24.53 14.63 1.86
C ALA A 604 -23.28 13.75 1.74
N ASP A 605 -22.64 13.79 0.58
CA ASP A 605 -21.49 12.98 0.20
C ASP A 605 -20.59 13.74 -0.78
N TYR A 606 -19.49 13.10 -1.17
CA TYR A 606 -18.54 13.68 -2.09
C TYR A 606 -19.12 13.93 -3.48
N THR A 607 -20.04 13.08 -3.95
CA THR A 607 -20.71 13.30 -5.24
C THR A 607 -21.54 14.59 -5.21
N ALA A 608 -22.32 14.81 -4.14
CA ALA A 608 -23.08 16.04 -3.96
C ALA A 608 -22.18 17.28 -3.80
N TYR A 609 -20.99 17.11 -3.26
CA TYR A 609 -19.99 18.15 -3.19
C TYR A 609 -19.42 18.48 -4.58
N GLN A 610 -18.99 17.47 -5.34
CA GLN A 610 -18.45 17.62 -6.70
C GLN A 610 -19.46 18.22 -7.67
N ASP A 611 -20.74 17.90 -7.54
CA ASP A 611 -21.80 18.47 -8.38
C ASP A 611 -21.85 20.00 -8.36
N LYS A 612 -21.34 20.65 -7.32
CA LYS A 612 -21.24 22.12 -7.25
C LYS A 612 -20.16 22.68 -8.16
N TRP A 613 -19.18 21.91 -8.52
CA TRP A 613 -17.92 22.35 -9.14
C TRP A 613 -17.63 21.66 -10.48
N LYS A 614 -18.48 20.72 -10.92
CA LYS A 614 -18.29 19.92 -12.13
C LYS A 614 -18.07 20.71 -13.42
N ASP A 615 -18.52 21.97 -13.45
CA ASP A 615 -18.37 22.87 -14.60
C ASP A 615 -17.20 23.86 -14.41
N ASN A 616 -16.35 23.67 -13.40
CA ASN A 616 -15.20 24.53 -13.09
C ASN A 616 -13.88 23.75 -13.30
N ASP A 617 -13.29 23.92 -14.46
CA ASP A 617 -12.01 23.26 -14.84
C ASP A 617 -10.83 23.66 -13.92
N ASN A 618 -10.94 24.80 -13.22
CA ASN A 618 -9.90 25.30 -12.31
C ASN A 618 -10.20 25.03 -10.84
N TYR A 619 -11.15 24.14 -10.54
CA TYR A 619 -11.63 23.91 -9.17
C TYR A 619 -10.48 23.63 -8.18
N TRP A 620 -9.62 22.68 -8.48
CA TRP A 620 -8.52 22.28 -7.60
C TRP A 620 -7.54 23.42 -7.31
N GLN A 621 -7.15 24.15 -8.34
CA GLN A 621 -6.28 25.32 -8.21
C GLN A 621 -6.94 26.43 -7.35
N GLU A 622 -8.24 26.67 -7.53
CA GLU A 622 -8.99 27.63 -6.73
C GLU A 622 -9.11 27.20 -5.27
N GLN A 623 -9.25 25.88 -5.01
CA GLN A 623 -9.28 25.35 -3.64
C GLN A 623 -7.95 25.55 -2.93
N GLU A 624 -6.84 25.21 -3.54
CA GLU A 624 -5.52 25.44 -2.95
C GLU A 624 -5.26 26.92 -2.67
N LEU A 625 -5.63 27.80 -3.59
CA LEU A 625 -5.53 29.25 -3.42
C LEU A 625 -6.52 29.82 -2.39
N SER A 626 -7.59 29.10 -2.07
CA SER A 626 -8.65 29.58 -1.18
C SER A 626 -8.15 29.81 0.25
N TYR A 627 -7.17 28.99 0.69
CA TYR A 627 -6.56 29.14 2.02
C TYR A 627 -5.78 30.46 2.13
N SER A 628 -4.90 30.73 1.17
CA SER A 628 -4.12 31.98 1.15
C SER A 628 -4.99 33.21 0.97
N LYS A 629 -6.09 33.12 0.21
CA LYS A 629 -7.09 34.16 0.06
C LYS A 629 -7.98 34.34 1.31
N GLY A 630 -8.02 33.33 2.19
CA GLY A 630 -8.85 33.31 3.41
C GLY A 630 -10.33 33.06 3.15
N THR A 631 -10.71 32.58 1.97
CA THR A 631 -12.08 32.13 1.68
C THR A 631 -12.37 30.78 2.31
N THR A 632 -11.38 29.88 2.38
CA THR A 632 -11.39 28.71 3.26
C THR A 632 -10.67 29.05 4.55
N LYS A 633 -11.33 28.88 5.69
CA LYS A 633 -10.83 29.34 7.00
C LYS A 633 -9.81 28.41 7.63
N LEU A 634 -9.97 27.12 7.42
CA LEU A 634 -9.24 26.06 8.11
C LEU A 634 -8.68 25.05 7.12
N TYR A 635 -7.48 24.57 7.43
CA TYR A 635 -6.84 23.46 6.75
C TYR A 635 -6.81 22.27 7.70
N ASN A 636 -7.19 21.10 7.21
CA ASN A 636 -7.02 19.84 7.95
C ASN A 636 -5.57 19.40 7.87
N ALA A 637 -4.84 19.60 8.94
CA ALA A 637 -3.40 19.39 8.98
C ALA A 637 -3.07 18.02 9.56
N TYR A 638 -2.54 17.14 8.71
CA TYR A 638 -1.86 15.91 9.12
C TYR A 638 -0.43 16.24 9.51
N ILE A 639 -0.07 15.91 10.74
CA ILE A 639 1.25 16.16 11.28
C ILE A 639 1.94 14.81 11.51
N TYR A 640 3.00 14.57 10.77
CA TYR A 640 3.80 13.33 10.81
C TYR A 640 5.29 13.59 11.03
N ASN A 641 5.71 14.86 11.05
CA ASN A 641 7.07 15.31 11.35
C ASN A 641 7.08 16.71 11.98
N PHE A 642 8.23 17.13 12.50
CA PHE A 642 8.39 18.39 13.18
C PHE A 642 8.73 19.58 12.27
N ASP A 643 8.80 19.40 10.98
CA ASP A 643 9.08 20.46 10.01
C ASP A 643 7.84 20.95 9.24
N ARG A 644 6.64 20.59 9.70
CA ARG A 644 5.38 20.82 8.99
C ARG A 644 4.86 22.27 9.00
N ILE A 645 5.23 23.08 10.00
CA ILE A 645 4.67 24.43 10.16
C ILE A 645 4.96 25.34 8.96
N PRO A 646 6.19 25.40 8.41
CA PRO A 646 6.46 26.27 7.26
C PRO A 646 5.62 25.96 6.02
N GLU A 647 5.26 24.70 5.82
CA GLU A 647 4.39 24.32 4.72
C GLU A 647 2.94 24.79 4.96
N LEU A 648 2.42 24.62 6.17
CA LEU A 648 1.10 25.16 6.54
C LEU A 648 1.03 26.66 6.37
N GLU A 649 2.11 27.39 6.73
CA GLU A 649 2.20 28.82 6.52
C GLU A 649 2.24 29.20 5.04
N ALA A 650 2.90 28.40 4.20
CA ALA A 650 2.88 28.60 2.77
C ALA A 650 1.45 28.48 2.21
N TYR A 651 0.70 27.44 2.59
CA TYR A 651 -0.69 27.28 2.20
C TYR A 651 -1.56 28.44 2.69
N MET A 652 -1.39 28.86 3.93
CA MET A 652 -2.18 29.94 4.50
C MET A 652 -1.75 31.34 4.02
N GLY A 653 -0.53 31.49 3.51
CA GLY A 653 0.06 32.76 3.12
C GLY A 653 0.47 33.65 4.31
N GLU A 654 0.45 33.15 5.53
CA GLU A 654 0.85 33.82 6.76
C GLU A 654 1.11 32.80 7.90
N GLU A 655 1.53 33.29 9.08
CA GLU A 655 1.66 32.48 10.28
C GLU A 655 0.35 31.74 10.62
N VAL A 656 0.46 30.51 11.12
CA VAL A 656 -0.69 29.65 11.45
C VAL A 656 -0.91 29.49 12.94
N SER A 657 -2.17 29.36 13.32
CA SER A 657 -2.61 28.84 14.62
C SER A 657 -3.04 27.40 14.44
N LEU A 658 -2.58 26.50 15.31
CA LEU A 658 -2.96 25.10 15.35
C LEU A 658 -3.97 24.94 16.49
N ILE A 659 -5.25 24.77 16.14
CA ILE A 659 -6.35 24.99 17.08
C ILE A 659 -7.12 23.73 17.48
N GLY A 660 -6.83 22.59 16.85
CA GLY A 660 -7.58 21.37 17.07
C GLY A 660 -8.98 21.38 16.47
N TYR A 661 -9.62 20.25 16.48
CA TYR A 661 -11.05 20.13 16.18
C TYR A 661 -11.87 20.71 17.33
N PRO A 662 -13.06 21.24 17.04
CA PRO A 662 -13.92 21.75 18.11
C PRO A 662 -14.42 20.61 19.01
N THR A 663 -14.45 20.86 20.33
CA THR A 663 -14.91 19.90 21.33
C THR A 663 -16.11 20.43 22.07
N SER A 664 -16.82 19.60 22.82
CA SER A 664 -17.94 20.03 23.68
C SER A 664 -17.45 20.68 24.98
N THR A 665 -16.23 20.37 25.41
CA THR A 665 -15.66 20.79 26.69
C THR A 665 -14.65 21.92 26.51
N GLU A 666 -14.87 23.02 27.20
CA GLU A 666 -13.95 24.17 27.16
C GLU A 666 -12.56 23.78 27.69
N GLY A 667 -11.52 24.17 26.96
CA GLY A 667 -10.12 23.91 27.35
C GLY A 667 -9.58 22.56 26.95
N VAL A 668 -10.39 21.69 26.36
CA VAL A 668 -9.92 20.39 25.82
C VAL A 668 -9.40 20.59 24.40
N SER A 669 -8.18 20.09 24.15
CA SER A 669 -7.59 20.11 22.82
C SER A 669 -8.23 19.03 21.93
N GLY A 670 -8.76 19.43 20.79
CA GLY A 670 -9.31 18.53 19.77
C GLY A 670 -8.25 17.96 18.83
N VAL A 671 -7.06 17.67 19.30
CA VAL A 671 -6.01 17.03 18.50
C VAL A 671 -6.23 15.53 18.48
N LEU A 672 -6.28 14.96 17.28
CA LEU A 672 -6.54 13.54 17.05
C LEU A 672 -5.22 12.77 16.91
N ILE A 673 -5.07 11.68 17.65
CA ILE A 673 -4.00 10.71 17.47
C ILE A 673 -4.46 9.70 16.42
N GLN A 674 -3.74 9.66 15.31
CA GLN A 674 -3.97 8.70 14.22
C GLN A 674 -2.96 7.56 14.36
N PRO A 675 -3.38 6.34 14.71
CA PRO A 675 -2.49 5.19 14.66
C PRO A 675 -2.13 4.89 13.21
N ASN A 676 -0.89 4.48 12.97
CA ASN A 676 -0.54 3.90 11.67
C ASN A 676 -1.05 2.46 11.59
N THR A 677 -0.80 1.71 12.64
CA THR A 677 -1.22 0.30 12.77
C THR A 677 -1.47 0.01 14.24
N GLU A 678 -2.55 -0.69 14.55
CA GLU A 678 -2.83 -1.19 15.89
C GLU A 678 -2.68 -2.71 15.96
N LEU A 679 -2.14 -3.21 17.04
CA LEU A 679 -1.90 -4.63 17.28
C LEU A 679 -2.57 -5.06 18.59
N ALA A 680 -3.25 -6.20 18.57
CA ALA A 680 -3.83 -6.83 19.74
C ALA A 680 -3.27 -8.24 19.96
N ILE A 681 -3.07 -8.63 21.20
CA ILE A 681 -2.75 -10.02 21.55
C ILE A 681 -4.06 -10.79 21.73
N ASN A 682 -4.17 -11.92 21.02
CA ASN A 682 -5.28 -12.84 21.24
C ASN A 682 -5.14 -13.53 22.60
N ALA A 683 -6.07 -13.25 23.50
CA ALA A 683 -6.07 -13.81 24.86
C ALA A 683 -6.13 -15.37 24.89
N ASN A 684 -6.57 -15.99 23.80
CA ASN A 684 -6.60 -17.45 23.66
C ASN A 684 -5.33 -18.04 23.05
N SER A 685 -4.32 -17.20 22.73
CA SER A 685 -3.05 -17.66 22.19
C SER A 685 -2.35 -18.65 23.14
N LYS A 686 -1.70 -19.64 22.56
CA LYS A 686 -0.89 -20.61 23.30
C LYS A 686 0.53 -20.11 23.60
N VAL A 687 0.88 -18.95 23.04
CA VAL A 687 2.22 -18.35 23.07
C VAL A 687 2.19 -16.88 23.51
N THR A 688 1.31 -16.52 24.44
CA THR A 688 1.07 -15.13 24.86
C THR A 688 2.32 -14.42 25.36
N ALA A 689 3.25 -15.14 26.03
CA ALA A 689 4.54 -14.57 26.41
C ALA A 689 5.37 -14.14 25.18
N GLY A 690 5.39 -14.97 24.14
CA GLY A 690 6.03 -14.63 22.87
C GLY A 690 5.33 -13.48 22.15
N CYS A 691 4.00 -13.40 22.22
CA CYS A 691 3.26 -12.25 21.68
C CYS A 691 3.68 -10.96 22.37
N TRP A 692 3.86 -10.98 23.69
CA TRP A 692 4.37 -9.83 24.43
C TRP A 692 5.81 -9.45 24.01
N GLU A 693 6.69 -10.44 23.80
CA GLU A 693 8.03 -10.18 23.30
C GLU A 693 8.01 -9.48 21.91
N ILE A 694 7.07 -9.84 21.05
CA ILE A 694 6.88 -9.16 19.75
C ILE A 694 6.43 -7.71 19.96
N ILE A 695 5.42 -7.46 20.78
CA ILE A 695 4.97 -6.09 21.09
C ILE A 695 6.12 -5.27 21.65
N LYS A 696 6.85 -5.84 22.62
CA LYS A 696 8.02 -5.18 23.21
C LYS A 696 9.13 -4.90 22.20
N TYR A 697 9.37 -5.80 21.25
CA TYR A 697 10.30 -5.57 20.16
C TYR A 697 9.90 -4.37 19.29
N LEU A 698 8.62 -4.24 18.94
CA LEU A 698 8.09 -3.11 18.18
C LEU A 698 8.13 -1.79 18.98
N LEU A 699 8.23 -1.86 20.30
CA LEU A 699 8.43 -0.71 21.19
C LEU A 699 9.90 -0.44 21.52
N SER A 700 10.83 -1.29 21.07
CA SER A 700 12.26 -1.17 21.37
C SER A 700 12.91 -0.01 20.61
N ASP A 701 14.09 0.42 21.09
CA ASP A 701 14.90 1.42 20.36
C ASP A 701 15.24 0.96 18.95
N GLU A 702 15.44 -0.33 18.75
CA GLU A 702 15.79 -0.90 17.45
C GLU A 702 14.70 -0.63 16.41
N TYR A 703 13.44 -0.94 16.76
CA TYR A 703 12.32 -0.69 15.85
C TYR A 703 11.95 0.78 15.77
N GLN A 704 11.84 1.46 16.92
CA GLN A 704 11.38 2.85 16.98
C GLN A 704 12.34 3.82 16.27
N ASN A 705 13.65 3.50 16.19
CA ASN A 705 14.65 4.40 15.61
C ASN A 705 14.46 4.63 14.10
N GLN A 706 13.73 3.79 13.39
CA GLN A 706 13.36 4.04 11.99
C GLN A 706 12.53 5.32 11.83
N PHE A 707 11.79 5.72 12.85
CA PHE A 707 10.98 6.93 12.86
C PHE A 707 11.73 8.18 13.39
N SER A 708 13.03 8.08 13.62
CA SER A 708 13.82 9.17 14.20
C SER A 708 14.08 10.36 13.28
N GLY A 709 13.68 10.30 12.02
CA GLY A 709 13.99 11.33 11.02
C GLY A 709 15.44 11.31 10.54
N ASP A 710 16.25 10.32 10.94
CA ASP A 710 17.63 10.17 10.48
C ASP A 710 17.67 9.61 9.05
N THR A 711 17.82 10.52 8.08
CA THR A 711 17.92 10.17 6.65
C THR A 711 19.24 9.50 6.27
N SER A 712 20.25 9.55 7.14
CA SER A 712 21.55 8.91 6.86
C SER A 712 21.51 7.40 6.99
N ALA A 713 20.59 6.87 7.79
CA ALA A 713 20.35 5.45 7.98
C ALA A 713 19.45 4.84 6.88
N ASN A 714 18.61 5.66 6.26
CA ASN A 714 17.65 5.25 5.24
C ASN A 714 18.11 5.73 3.86
N LYS A 715 19.07 5.05 3.24
CA LYS A 715 19.57 5.38 1.90
C LYS A 715 18.62 5.01 0.76
N GLY A 716 17.42 4.61 1.04
CA GLY A 716 16.46 4.25 0.01
C GLY A 716 15.03 4.36 0.54
N TYR A 717 14.23 5.06 -0.19
CA TYR A 717 12.77 5.08 -0.18
C TYR A 717 12.00 5.38 1.13
N TYR A 718 11.34 6.50 1.15
CA TYR A 718 10.05 6.96 1.70
C TYR A 718 9.40 6.30 2.94
N GLY A 719 10.02 5.48 3.72
CA GLY A 719 9.25 4.65 4.68
C GLY A 719 9.23 5.10 6.13
N GLY A 720 10.24 5.81 6.62
CA GLY A 720 10.37 6.02 8.06
C GLY A 720 10.06 7.43 8.58
N SER A 721 9.96 8.42 7.70
CA SER A 721 9.89 9.82 8.11
C SER A 721 8.49 10.38 8.37
N TYR A 722 7.45 9.69 7.91
CA TYR A 722 6.05 10.21 7.95
C TYR A 722 5.24 9.79 9.18
N GLN A 723 5.91 9.41 10.27
CA GLN A 723 5.27 8.98 11.50
C GLN A 723 6.08 9.42 12.70
N PHE A 724 5.42 9.53 13.85
CA PHE A 724 6.07 9.73 15.13
C PHE A 724 6.29 8.40 15.84
N PRO A 725 7.48 8.15 16.38
CA PRO A 725 7.67 7.11 17.39
C PRO A 725 6.89 7.45 18.64
N ILE A 726 6.51 6.44 19.42
CA ILE A 726 5.91 6.68 20.73
C ILE A 726 6.93 6.64 21.86
N LYS A 727 8.18 6.27 21.61
CA LYS A 727 9.27 6.25 22.58
C LYS A 727 9.92 7.62 22.69
N LYS A 728 9.89 8.23 23.87
CA LYS A 728 10.34 9.62 24.13
C LYS A 728 11.75 9.91 23.63
N SER A 729 12.70 9.00 23.89
CA SER A 729 14.09 9.17 23.44
C SER A 729 14.25 9.26 21.92
N ILE A 730 13.35 8.63 21.18
CA ILE A 730 13.35 8.67 19.71
C ILE A 730 12.57 9.87 19.20
N VAL A 731 11.51 10.29 19.90
CA VAL A 731 10.82 11.56 19.62
C VAL A 731 11.81 12.73 19.74
N GLU A 732 12.64 12.75 20.78
CA GLU A 732 13.68 13.78 20.96
C GLU A 732 14.71 13.79 19.81
N LYS A 733 15.09 12.63 19.31
CA LYS A 733 15.94 12.54 18.10
C LYS A 733 15.22 13.12 16.88
N LYS A 734 13.94 12.74 16.67
CA LYS A 734 13.14 13.22 15.55
C LYS A 734 12.98 14.74 15.58
N MET A 735 12.74 15.34 16.76
CA MET A 735 12.69 16.80 16.93
C MET A 735 13.95 17.50 16.41
N THR A 736 15.11 16.87 16.54
CA THR A 736 16.37 17.40 16.06
C THR A 736 16.58 17.15 14.57
N ASN A 737 16.24 15.93 14.10
CA ASN A 737 16.57 15.47 12.75
C ASN A 737 15.65 16.09 11.70
N ASP A 738 14.33 16.19 11.98
CA ASP A 738 13.35 16.67 11.00
C ASP A 738 13.62 18.09 10.50
N ILE A 739 14.29 18.93 11.30
CA ILE A 739 14.61 20.31 10.91
C ILE A 739 16.02 20.47 10.31
N GLN A 740 16.77 19.38 10.19
CA GLN A 740 18.08 19.45 9.54
C GLN A 740 17.92 19.66 8.03
N PRO A 741 18.83 20.45 7.42
CA PRO A 741 18.82 20.59 5.98
C PRO A 741 19.18 19.25 5.31
N SER A 742 18.46 18.92 4.25
CA SER A 742 18.82 17.80 3.38
C SER A 742 19.67 18.29 2.22
N TYR A 743 20.59 17.44 1.74
CA TYR A 743 21.51 17.77 0.67
C TYR A 743 21.36 16.75 -0.47
N TYR A 744 21.68 17.16 -1.68
CA TYR A 744 21.88 16.27 -2.82
C TYR A 744 23.25 16.53 -3.45
N THR A 745 23.78 15.51 -4.10
CA THR A 745 25.04 15.64 -4.82
C THR A 745 24.78 16.29 -6.18
N ASP A 746 25.52 17.33 -6.48
CA ASP A 746 25.54 18.03 -7.76
C ASP A 746 27.00 18.14 -8.24
N TYR A 747 27.23 18.64 -9.45
CA TYR A 747 28.56 18.80 -10.00
C TYR A 747 28.86 20.27 -10.28
N ASP A 748 30.04 20.73 -9.87
CA ASP A 748 30.50 22.08 -10.19
C ASP A 748 30.89 22.21 -11.68
N GLU A 749 31.19 23.43 -12.13
CA GLU A 749 31.60 23.71 -13.52
C GLU A 749 32.86 22.92 -13.97
N ASN A 750 33.59 22.32 -13.07
CA ASN A 750 34.78 21.51 -13.32
C ASN A 750 34.46 19.99 -13.26
N GLY A 751 33.22 19.58 -12.98
CA GLY A 751 32.81 18.18 -12.85
C GLY A 751 33.15 17.56 -11.49
N ASN A 752 33.40 18.36 -10.43
CA ASN A 752 33.61 17.84 -9.09
C ASN A 752 32.29 17.74 -8.36
N GLU A 753 32.11 16.68 -7.59
CA GLU A 753 30.94 16.51 -6.74
C GLU A 753 30.88 17.60 -5.65
N ILE A 754 29.72 18.24 -5.54
CA ILE A 754 29.40 19.21 -4.48
C ILE A 754 28.09 18.82 -3.80
N GLN A 755 28.00 19.11 -2.50
CA GLN A 755 26.74 18.91 -1.76
C GLN A 755 25.96 20.22 -1.79
N VAL A 756 24.76 20.16 -2.38
CA VAL A 756 23.86 21.32 -2.48
C VAL A 756 22.67 21.10 -1.57
N GLU A 757 22.37 22.10 -0.75
CA GLU A 757 21.18 22.04 0.13
C GLU A 757 19.92 22.00 -0.75
N ARG A 758 19.05 21.03 -0.49
CA ARG A 758 17.76 20.94 -1.17
C ARG A 758 16.88 22.13 -0.79
N PRO A 759 16.42 22.92 -1.77
CA PRO A 759 15.50 24.00 -1.47
C PRO A 759 14.17 23.42 -0.94
N ARG A 760 13.64 24.02 0.12
CA ARG A 760 12.32 23.66 0.65
C ARG A 760 11.26 24.40 -0.14
N ASN A 761 10.52 23.68 -0.95
CA ASN A 761 9.47 24.25 -1.80
C ASN A 761 8.20 23.41 -1.65
N THR A 762 7.06 24.04 -1.78
CA THR A 762 5.77 23.42 -2.01
C THR A 762 5.10 24.02 -3.24
N TRP A 763 4.10 23.37 -3.76
CA TRP A 763 3.29 23.91 -4.85
C TRP A 763 1.93 24.32 -4.33
N ILE A 764 1.45 25.48 -4.76
CA ILE A 764 0.11 25.97 -4.45
C ILE A 764 -0.50 26.40 -5.78
N GLY A 765 -1.42 25.60 -6.30
CA GLY A 765 -1.78 25.65 -7.70
C GLY A 765 -0.54 25.43 -8.56
N ASP A 766 -0.38 26.25 -9.58
CA ASP A 766 0.78 26.20 -10.49
C ASP A 766 1.99 27.01 -9.99
N THR A 767 1.94 27.51 -8.76
CA THR A 767 2.98 28.38 -8.21
C THR A 767 3.86 27.62 -7.24
N LYS A 768 5.16 27.54 -7.57
CA LYS A 768 6.17 27.04 -6.66
C LYS A 768 6.46 28.08 -5.58
N VAL A 769 6.23 27.73 -4.33
CA VAL A 769 6.40 28.60 -3.18
C VAL A 769 7.59 28.11 -2.34
N GLU A 770 8.57 29.00 -2.12
CA GLU A 770 9.69 28.69 -1.24
C GLU A 770 9.23 28.76 0.22
N MET A 771 9.53 27.71 0.97
CA MET A 771 9.21 27.64 2.40
C MET A 771 10.39 28.09 3.24
N ARG A 772 10.11 28.79 4.33
CA ARG A 772 11.14 29.09 5.33
C ARG A 772 11.63 27.81 6.01
N LYS A 773 12.79 27.89 6.61
CA LYS A 773 13.30 26.80 7.47
C LYS A 773 12.47 26.71 8.75
N SER A 774 12.30 25.49 9.23
CA SER A 774 11.70 25.23 10.53
C SER A 774 12.62 25.69 11.65
N THR A 775 12.04 26.15 12.74
CA THR A 775 12.74 26.67 13.90
C THR A 775 12.53 25.75 15.11
N GLU A 776 13.35 25.88 16.13
CA GLU A 776 13.13 25.19 17.43
C GLU A 776 11.78 25.58 18.07
N GLU A 777 11.26 26.79 17.80
CA GLU A 777 9.94 27.22 18.25
C GLU A 777 8.82 26.44 17.53
N ASP A 778 8.96 26.20 16.22
CA ASP A 778 8.01 25.37 15.46
C ASP A 778 7.99 23.95 16.02
N VAL A 779 9.17 23.37 16.26
CA VAL A 779 9.30 22.04 16.88
C VAL A 779 8.62 22.01 18.25
N ALA A 780 8.86 23.01 19.09
CA ALA A 780 8.26 23.07 20.43
C ALA A 780 6.73 23.15 20.36
N ARG A 781 6.18 23.91 19.40
CA ARG A 781 4.73 24.02 19.18
C ARG A 781 4.12 22.68 18.78
N LEU A 782 4.75 21.96 17.86
CA LEU A 782 4.28 20.65 17.42
C LEU A 782 4.45 19.57 18.51
N TYR A 783 5.53 19.64 19.27
CA TYR A 783 5.72 18.74 20.40
C TYR A 783 4.67 18.96 21.49
N ASP A 784 4.33 20.22 21.79
CA ASP A 784 3.26 20.53 22.73
C ASP A 784 1.90 19.98 22.28
N LEU A 785 1.60 20.06 20.99
CA LEU A 785 0.41 19.42 20.43
C LEU A 785 0.45 17.90 20.59
N LEU A 786 1.57 17.27 20.26
CA LEU A 786 1.74 15.82 20.32
C LEU A 786 1.49 15.28 21.73
N ILE A 787 2.09 15.90 22.76
CA ILE A 787 1.96 15.42 24.14
C ILE A 787 0.62 15.76 24.79
N ASN A 788 -0.15 16.69 24.23
CA ASN A 788 -1.49 17.07 24.68
C ASN A 788 -2.61 16.50 23.80
N ALA A 789 -2.29 15.73 22.76
CA ALA A 789 -3.27 15.01 21.98
C ALA A 789 -3.92 13.92 22.86
N ASN A 790 -5.25 13.83 22.84
CA ASN A 790 -6.02 13.00 23.77
C ASN A 790 -7.19 12.27 23.13
N PHE A 791 -7.46 12.46 21.85
CA PHE A 791 -8.47 11.71 21.11
C PHE A 791 -7.80 10.72 20.17
N PHE A 792 -8.05 9.44 20.38
CA PHE A 792 -7.56 8.39 19.48
C PHE A 792 -8.57 8.14 18.38
N VAL A 793 -8.13 8.12 17.13
CA VAL A 793 -9.01 7.94 15.99
C VAL A 793 -9.47 6.49 15.92
N ARG A 794 -10.73 6.27 16.28
CA ARG A 794 -11.44 5.00 16.13
C ARG A 794 -12.90 5.26 15.82
N GLU A 795 -13.37 4.76 14.72
CA GLU A 795 -14.77 4.83 14.36
C GLU A 795 -15.55 3.68 14.99
N ASN A 796 -16.69 3.97 15.57
CA ASN A 796 -17.71 2.99 15.85
C ASN A 796 -18.80 3.07 14.77
N LYS A 797 -18.58 2.36 13.69
CA LYS A 797 -19.47 2.39 12.53
C LYS A 797 -20.93 2.15 12.90
N GLU A 798 -21.23 1.26 13.86
CA GLU A 798 -22.60 0.98 14.27
C GLU A 798 -23.27 2.21 14.92
N ILE A 799 -22.51 2.94 15.74
CA ILE A 799 -23.01 4.20 16.35
C ILE A 799 -23.15 5.28 15.32
N THR A 800 -22.14 5.47 14.46
CA THR A 800 -22.18 6.46 13.37
C THR A 800 -23.35 6.20 12.43
N ASP A 801 -23.57 4.95 12.03
CA ASP A 801 -24.70 4.56 11.17
C ASP A 801 -26.06 4.85 11.83
N ILE A 802 -26.19 4.62 13.14
CA ILE A 802 -27.40 4.98 13.89
C ILE A 802 -27.59 6.50 13.90
N ILE A 803 -26.55 7.26 14.22
CA ILE A 803 -26.61 8.72 14.25
C ILE A 803 -27.05 9.24 12.89
N MET A 804 -26.38 8.85 11.83
CA MET A 804 -26.66 9.33 10.48
C MET A 804 -28.03 8.94 9.99
N SER A 805 -28.46 7.67 10.20
CA SER A 805 -29.78 7.20 9.77
C SER A 805 -30.94 7.88 10.52
N GLU A 806 -30.79 8.11 11.82
CA GLU A 806 -31.82 8.77 12.63
C GLU A 806 -31.83 10.31 12.46
N ALA A 807 -30.70 10.91 12.12
CA ALA A 807 -30.59 12.33 11.81
C ALA A 807 -31.12 12.68 10.41
N GLN A 808 -31.19 11.72 9.48
CA GLN A 808 -31.62 11.96 8.10
C GLN A 808 -32.98 12.73 8.00
N PRO A 809 -34.05 12.38 8.77
CA PRO A 809 -35.29 13.16 8.75
C PRO A 809 -35.12 14.61 9.20
N TYR A 810 -34.13 14.92 10.04
CA TYR A 810 -33.80 16.31 10.39
C TYR A 810 -33.06 17.01 9.25
N PHE A 811 -32.15 16.33 8.60
CA PHE A 811 -31.46 16.87 7.41
C PHE A 811 -32.44 17.17 6.29
N ASP A 812 -33.47 16.35 6.12
CA ASP A 812 -34.55 16.51 5.13
C ASP A 812 -35.66 17.48 5.58
N ASN A 813 -35.54 18.16 6.71
CA ASN A 813 -36.56 19.05 7.30
C ASN A 813 -37.89 18.36 7.59
N GLN A 814 -37.88 17.05 7.86
CA GLN A 814 -39.11 16.30 8.18
C GLN A 814 -39.38 16.22 9.69
N LYS A 815 -38.31 16.30 10.51
CA LYS A 815 -38.37 16.33 11.97
C LYS A 815 -37.54 17.47 12.55
N SER A 816 -37.84 17.84 13.78
CA SER A 816 -37.01 18.77 14.55
C SER A 816 -35.72 18.06 15.05
N VAL A 817 -34.70 18.83 15.39
CA VAL A 817 -33.49 18.30 16.00
C VAL A 817 -33.78 17.61 17.33
N ASP A 818 -34.69 18.18 18.14
CA ASP A 818 -35.06 17.58 19.44
C ASP A 818 -35.68 16.18 19.32
N GLU A 819 -36.50 15.97 18.27
CA GLU A 819 -37.11 14.65 18.03
C GLU A 819 -36.07 13.60 17.62
N VAL A 820 -35.07 13.97 16.82
CA VAL A 820 -34.06 12.98 16.35
C VAL A 820 -33.02 12.68 17.40
N VAL A 821 -32.57 13.66 18.19
CA VAL A 821 -31.55 13.42 19.23
C VAL A 821 -32.03 12.51 20.34
N ASP A 822 -33.31 12.58 20.71
CA ASP A 822 -33.87 11.66 21.70
C ASP A 822 -33.91 10.20 21.20
N ILE A 823 -34.20 10.01 19.90
CA ILE A 823 -34.15 8.69 19.29
C ILE A 823 -32.70 8.18 19.19
N ILE A 824 -31.79 9.01 18.72
CA ILE A 824 -30.35 8.71 18.65
C ILE A 824 -29.85 8.27 20.03
N ASN A 825 -30.06 9.11 21.06
CA ASN A 825 -29.60 8.83 22.41
C ASN A 825 -30.14 7.49 22.94
N SER A 826 -31.40 7.17 22.65
CA SER A 826 -32.03 5.93 23.07
C SER A 826 -31.47 4.71 22.36
N ARG A 827 -31.21 4.81 21.06
CA ARG A 827 -30.67 3.71 20.24
C ARG A 827 -29.19 3.46 20.55
N VAL A 828 -28.37 4.53 20.58
CA VAL A 828 -26.94 4.42 20.93
C VAL A 828 -26.77 3.81 22.32
N ARG A 829 -27.56 4.24 23.29
CA ARG A 829 -27.53 3.66 24.64
C ARG A 829 -27.80 2.15 24.65
N LEU A 830 -28.68 1.67 23.78
CA LEU A 830 -28.93 0.23 23.65
C LEU A 830 -27.69 -0.51 23.16
N ILE A 831 -27.02 -0.01 22.12
CA ILE A 831 -25.78 -0.58 21.57
C ILE A 831 -24.66 -0.58 22.61
N VAL A 832 -24.42 0.56 23.24
CA VAL A 832 -23.39 0.68 24.29
C VAL A 832 -23.63 -0.32 25.42
N SER A 833 -24.91 -0.57 25.78
CA SER A 833 -25.25 -1.57 26.80
C SER A 833 -25.00 -3.02 26.36
N GLN A 834 -24.93 -3.30 25.06
CA GLN A 834 -24.64 -4.63 24.50
C GLN A 834 -23.12 -4.85 24.32
N GLN A 835 -22.35 -3.77 24.19
CA GLN A 835 -20.90 -3.79 24.04
C GLN A 835 -20.16 -3.81 25.39
N LYS A 836 -20.85 -3.71 26.49
CA LYS A 836 -20.36 -3.89 27.87
C LYS A 836 -20.60 -5.31 28.37
#